data_000f310b0ce0cd0a719fea2dc40fd41d
#
_entry.id   000f310b0ce0cd0a719fea2dc40fd41d
#
_cell.length_a   1.000
_cell.length_b   1.000
_cell.length_c   1.000
_cell.angle_alpha   90.00
_cell.angle_beta   90.00
_cell.angle_gamma   90.00
#
_symmetry.space_group_name_H-M   'P 1'
#
loop_
_entity.id
_entity.type
_entity.pdbx_description
1 polymer ?
#
loop_
_entity_poly.entity_id
_entity_poly.type
_entity_poly.pdbx_seq_one_letter_code
_entity_poly.pdbx_strand_id
1 'polypeptide(L)'
;MKKIIIALILGFSGLLNAQNSVSGTVTDLQNQPVPGVSVYVAELHKGTTTDENGKYSLNNLPKGGLRIAFTFVGYTTQNKNIEKLLKENTLDILLTQAAFEMDEVIVSTAFSKLQSQNVMKVEHETIKTLQQKGTSTLIEGLATIPGVSQISTGTSIGKPVIRGLSGNRVLVYSQGVRLENQQFGDEHGLGLNDSGVESVEVIKGPASLLYGSDALGGVLYFNPEKFADAGDFKANFSQKYFTNTQGSNSSIGLKTSTENWKFLARGSFNSHSDYKAGDSDRVTNTRYNEIDFKTGIGYSNSSFSSVLRYNYNKLDLGIPEEGFGEQTTTKNTEFPRQGVFNHLLSLNNVFFFQNSKLDVDLGYITNDRSEFEDSNEAALHMKLKTFNYNAKYHLPKMGKIETIVGVQGMHQTNANSGEEYLIPDATTNDFGVFGTANYEWKSNVLQAGLRFDNRNVTSIAHGTEGEEGYFQALDRSFDSFNASLGYKTNLADNLTMRLNVASGFRAPNLAELTSNGVHEGTNRYEIGSGALKTEQNVQTDLNLEYKNSHFEFFVNGFYNHVNNYIYTSPTGEIIDNNDVFAYVQDNAKLYGGEIGLHFHPHPLDWLHFETSFETVTGKKQNGDYLPLIPANNWNNTIRTEFNIKNWFHDGFATLNVSSTFNQDNVSGFETASKGYSLVNLGFGGTVKFGKTAFDVNINGNNLFDKKYIAHLSRLKTDGIPNIGRNIVLGVNFNL
;
A
#
# COMPACT_ATOMS: atom_id res chain seq x y z
N MET A 1 35.99 15.64 -15.51
CA MET A 1 35.04 14.58 -15.19
C MET A 1 35.60 13.17 -15.26
N LYS A 2 36.25 12.67 -16.33
CA LYS A 2 36.84 11.31 -16.38
C LYS A 2 37.88 11.00 -15.27
N LYS A 3 38.71 11.95 -14.87
CA LYS A 3 39.70 11.75 -13.80
C LYS A 3 39.13 11.69 -12.39
N ILE A 4 37.91 12.29 -12.16
CA ILE A 4 37.22 12.23 -10.87
C ILE A 4 36.51 10.88 -10.72
N ILE A 5 35.96 10.32 -11.80
CA ILE A 5 35.35 9.00 -11.82
C ILE A 5 36.40 7.90 -11.56
N ILE A 6 37.58 8.01 -12.13
CA ILE A 6 38.71 7.07 -11.89
C ILE A 6 39.21 7.17 -10.45
N ALA A 7 39.31 8.37 -9.87
CA ALA A 7 39.68 8.56 -8.48
C ALA A 7 38.64 8.01 -7.48
N LEU A 8 37.37 8.10 -7.82
CA LEU A 8 36.25 7.47 -7.06
C LEU A 8 36.29 5.94 -7.15
N ILE A 9 36.64 5.37 -8.30
CA ILE A 9 36.77 3.91 -8.49
C ILE A 9 38.02 3.35 -7.78
N LEU A 10 39.14 4.07 -7.77
CA LEU A 10 40.37 3.67 -7.09
C LEU A 10 40.33 3.85 -5.56
N GLY A 11 39.48 4.74 -5.03
CA GLY A 11 39.26 4.90 -3.58
C GLY A 11 38.46 3.73 -2.95
N PHE A 12 37.84 2.88 -3.75
CA PHE A 12 36.98 1.77 -3.26
C PHE A 12 37.75 0.44 -3.06
N SER A 13 39.01 0.33 -3.44
CA SER A 13 39.74 -0.95 -3.46
C SER A 13 40.59 -1.27 -2.20
N GLY A 14 40.42 -0.55 -1.08
CA GLY A 14 41.33 -0.61 0.04
C GLY A 14 40.84 -1.07 1.42
N LEU A 15 39.63 -1.67 1.55
CA LEU A 15 39.13 -2.10 2.85
C LEU A 15 38.85 -3.60 2.91
N LEU A 16 39.90 -4.38 3.07
CA LEU A 16 39.82 -5.74 3.60
C LEU A 16 39.42 -5.66 5.08
N ASN A 17 38.13 -5.53 5.36
CA ASN A 17 37.59 -5.60 6.71
C ASN A 17 37.31 -7.06 7.08
N ALA A 18 37.66 -7.43 8.32
CA ALA A 18 37.26 -8.72 8.90
C ALA A 18 35.74 -8.87 8.80
N GLN A 19 35.32 -9.90 8.10
CA GLN A 19 33.92 -10.21 7.85
C GLN A 19 33.30 -10.77 9.14
N ASN A 20 32.21 -10.17 9.61
CA ASN A 20 31.45 -10.73 10.72
C ASN A 20 30.44 -11.75 10.17
N SER A 21 30.21 -12.80 10.93
CA SER A 21 29.24 -13.85 10.61
C SER A 21 28.36 -14.17 11.80
N VAL A 22 27.17 -14.66 11.51
CA VAL A 22 26.25 -15.27 12.48
C VAL A 22 25.87 -16.65 11.95
N SER A 23 26.06 -17.67 12.75
CA SER A 23 25.66 -19.04 12.44
C SER A 23 24.96 -19.65 13.66
N GLY A 24 24.24 -20.73 13.49
CA GLY A 24 23.57 -21.42 14.58
C GLY A 24 22.63 -22.51 14.09
N THR A 25 21.86 -23.07 15.01
CA THR A 25 20.88 -24.09 14.73
C THR A 25 19.49 -23.61 15.17
N VAL A 26 18.50 -23.89 14.35
CA VAL A 26 17.09 -23.64 14.67
C VAL A 26 16.43 -24.98 15.04
N THR A 27 15.82 -25.04 16.22
CA THR A 27 15.13 -26.23 16.73
C THR A 27 13.72 -25.88 17.20
N ASP A 28 12.86 -26.88 17.32
CA ASP A 28 11.55 -26.80 17.97
C ASP A 28 11.64 -27.09 19.48
N LEU A 29 10.49 -27.05 20.19
CA LEU A 29 10.39 -27.34 21.62
C LEU A 29 10.79 -28.78 22.00
N GLN A 30 10.81 -29.69 21.06
CA GLN A 30 11.25 -31.07 21.22
C GLN A 30 12.75 -31.24 20.84
N ASN A 31 13.48 -30.11 20.64
CA ASN A 31 14.87 -30.08 20.17
C ASN A 31 15.09 -30.77 18.82
N GLN A 32 14.03 -30.87 17.99
CA GLN A 32 14.18 -31.37 16.63
C GLN A 32 14.64 -30.22 15.71
N PRO A 33 15.55 -30.46 14.77
CA PRO A 33 15.95 -29.43 13.81
C PRO A 33 14.75 -29.01 12.95
N VAL A 34 14.62 -27.71 12.67
CA VAL A 34 13.60 -27.17 11.78
C VAL A 34 14.26 -26.71 10.48
N PRO A 35 14.17 -27.53 9.39
CA PRO A 35 14.69 -27.17 8.09
C PRO A 35 13.78 -26.16 7.36
N GLY A 36 14.37 -25.33 6.48
CA GLY A 36 13.61 -24.38 5.66
C GLY A 36 13.22 -23.08 6.38
N VAL A 37 13.69 -22.84 7.62
CA VAL A 37 13.45 -21.56 8.31
C VAL A 37 14.15 -20.43 7.56
N SER A 38 13.42 -19.41 7.18
CA SER A 38 13.98 -18.19 6.60
C SER A 38 14.68 -17.38 7.70
N VAL A 39 15.95 -17.08 7.49
CA VAL A 39 16.80 -16.25 8.36
C VAL A 39 17.16 -15.00 7.58
N TYR A 40 16.58 -13.86 7.92
CA TYR A 40 16.63 -12.67 7.08
C TYR A 40 17.04 -11.40 7.83
N VAL A 41 17.89 -10.59 7.21
CA VAL A 41 18.33 -9.26 7.66
C VAL A 41 17.78 -8.22 6.68
N ALA A 42 16.73 -7.50 7.09
CA ALA A 42 16.00 -6.58 6.23
C ALA A 42 16.88 -5.43 5.72
N GLU A 43 17.70 -4.84 6.58
CA GLU A 43 18.57 -3.70 6.24
C GLU A 43 19.64 -4.05 5.19
N LEU A 44 19.98 -5.35 5.03
CA LEU A 44 20.94 -5.83 4.04
C LEU A 44 20.27 -6.44 2.81
N HIS A 45 18.94 -6.59 2.84
CA HIS A 45 18.21 -7.43 1.89
C HIS A 45 18.88 -8.79 1.69
N LYS A 46 19.36 -9.39 2.80
CA LYS A 46 20.15 -10.61 2.80
C LYS A 46 19.50 -11.67 3.66
N GLY A 47 19.39 -12.87 3.14
CA GLY A 47 18.84 -14.01 3.84
C GLY A 47 19.57 -15.30 3.54
N THR A 48 19.20 -16.33 4.28
CA THR A 48 19.54 -17.73 4.08
C THR A 48 18.41 -18.57 4.64
N THR A 49 18.40 -19.86 4.31
CA THR A 49 17.47 -20.83 4.88
C THR A 49 18.23 -21.90 5.68
N THR A 50 17.59 -22.47 6.70
CA THR A 50 18.17 -23.59 7.44
C THR A 50 18.21 -24.86 6.60
N ASP A 51 19.29 -25.62 6.72
CA ASP A 51 19.47 -26.93 6.09
C ASP A 51 18.63 -28.04 6.75
N GLU A 52 18.78 -29.30 6.30
CA GLU A 52 18.08 -30.48 6.85
C GLU A 52 18.38 -30.72 8.33
N ASN A 53 19.50 -30.21 8.84
CA ASN A 53 19.92 -30.28 10.24
C ASN A 53 19.53 -29.01 11.04
N GLY A 54 18.71 -28.12 10.49
CA GLY A 54 18.32 -26.85 11.07
C GLY A 54 19.45 -25.81 11.14
N LYS A 55 20.61 -26.03 10.50
CA LYS A 55 21.77 -25.12 10.55
C LYS A 55 21.67 -24.00 9.54
N TYR A 56 22.12 -22.81 9.91
CA TYR A 56 22.21 -21.66 9.04
C TYR A 56 23.52 -20.90 9.21
N SER A 57 23.91 -20.10 8.21
CA SER A 57 25.04 -19.17 8.27
C SER A 57 24.76 -17.92 7.43
N LEU A 58 24.99 -16.76 8.04
CA LEU A 58 24.96 -15.44 7.43
C LEU A 58 26.35 -14.82 7.53
N ASN A 59 26.98 -14.55 6.40
CA ASN A 59 28.34 -14.00 6.29
C ASN A 59 28.30 -12.53 5.84
N ASN A 60 29.43 -11.84 5.88
CA ASN A 60 29.58 -10.44 5.43
C ASN A 60 28.59 -9.48 6.09
N LEU A 61 28.48 -9.58 7.41
CA LEU A 61 27.60 -8.73 8.22
C LEU A 61 28.36 -7.48 8.70
N PRO A 62 27.67 -6.32 8.87
CA PRO A 62 28.29 -5.09 9.41
C PRO A 62 28.67 -5.25 10.88
N LYS A 63 29.58 -4.38 11.36
CA LYS A 63 30.06 -4.39 12.74
C LYS A 63 29.06 -3.83 13.77
N GLY A 64 28.05 -3.11 13.29
CA GLY A 64 27.01 -2.51 14.12
C GLY A 64 25.95 -3.50 14.56
N GLY A 65 24.96 -2.99 15.29
CA GLY A 65 23.80 -3.77 15.66
C GLY A 65 22.97 -4.17 14.44
N LEU A 66 22.49 -5.41 14.44
CA LEU A 66 21.63 -5.96 13.39
C LEU A 66 20.41 -6.61 13.99
N ARG A 67 19.33 -6.61 13.22
CA ARG A 67 18.12 -7.37 13.50
C ARG A 67 18.02 -8.54 12.53
N ILE A 68 17.89 -9.75 13.09
CA ILE A 68 17.75 -10.98 12.31
C ILE A 68 16.37 -11.57 12.64
N ALA A 69 15.55 -11.72 11.59
CA ALA A 69 14.25 -12.37 11.68
C ALA A 69 14.36 -13.85 11.31
N PHE A 70 13.75 -14.72 12.09
CA PHE A 70 13.62 -16.15 11.85
C PHE A 70 12.14 -16.46 11.67
N THR A 71 11.76 -16.85 10.45
CA THR A 71 10.36 -17.07 10.09
C THR A 71 10.17 -18.43 9.43
N PHE A 72 9.14 -19.15 9.87
CA PHE A 72 8.72 -20.42 9.28
C PHE A 72 7.22 -20.61 9.47
N VAL A 73 6.54 -21.15 8.47
CA VAL A 73 5.09 -21.38 8.51
C VAL A 73 4.74 -22.32 9.64
N GLY A 74 3.73 -21.98 10.46
CA GLY A 74 3.32 -22.76 11.62
C GLY A 74 4.16 -22.54 12.88
N TYR A 75 5.07 -21.55 12.88
CA TYR A 75 5.90 -21.21 14.04
C TYR A 75 5.86 -19.71 14.34
N THR A 76 6.00 -19.35 15.61
CA THR A 76 6.12 -17.95 16.01
C THR A 76 7.41 -17.33 15.48
N THR A 77 7.33 -16.22 14.77
CA THR A 77 8.50 -15.45 14.31
C THR A 77 9.36 -15.03 15.49
N GLN A 78 10.67 -15.31 15.39
CA GLN A 78 11.66 -14.82 16.34
C GLN A 78 12.45 -13.68 15.71
N ASN A 79 12.55 -12.56 16.41
CA ASN A 79 13.37 -11.42 16.02
C ASN A 79 14.48 -11.20 17.05
N LYS A 80 15.73 -11.33 16.63
CA LYS A 80 16.89 -11.20 17.49
C LYS A 80 17.68 -9.94 17.14
N ASN A 81 17.82 -9.06 18.13
CA ASN A 81 18.67 -7.89 18.03
C ASN A 81 20.07 -8.24 18.56
N ILE A 82 21.06 -8.13 17.70
CA ILE A 82 22.46 -8.25 18.07
C ILE A 82 23.02 -6.83 18.15
N GLU A 83 23.27 -6.33 19.36
CA GLU A 83 23.74 -4.95 19.55
C GLU A 83 25.16 -4.72 19.02
N LYS A 84 25.99 -5.75 19.07
CA LYS A 84 27.38 -5.71 18.59
C LYS A 84 27.78 -7.07 18.02
N LEU A 85 28.11 -7.09 16.74
CA LEU A 85 28.64 -8.28 16.09
C LEU A 85 30.15 -8.45 16.36
N LEU A 86 30.50 -9.65 16.80
CA LEU A 86 31.89 -10.14 16.84
C LEU A 86 32.24 -10.72 15.46
N LYS A 87 33.53 -11.11 15.27
CA LYS A 87 33.99 -11.74 14.04
C LYS A 87 33.19 -13.01 13.72
N GLU A 88 32.91 -13.82 14.72
CA GLU A 88 32.07 -15.00 14.65
C GLU A 88 31.08 -14.97 15.81
N ASN A 89 29.81 -15.20 15.50
CA ASN A 89 28.72 -15.24 16.49
C ASN A 89 27.94 -16.53 16.31
N THR A 90 27.64 -17.20 17.41
CA THR A 90 26.72 -18.34 17.40
C THR A 90 25.41 -17.89 18.01
N LEU A 91 24.31 -18.17 17.33
CA LEU A 91 22.96 -17.82 17.75
C LEU A 91 22.01 -18.97 17.46
N ASP A 92 21.79 -19.82 18.45
CA ASP A 92 20.81 -20.89 18.37
C ASP A 92 19.42 -20.36 18.69
N ILE A 93 18.43 -20.84 17.94
CA ILE A 93 17.05 -20.34 18.01
C ILE A 93 16.12 -21.52 18.32
N LEU A 94 15.25 -21.29 19.31
CA LEU A 94 14.14 -22.16 19.63
C LEU A 94 12.87 -21.55 19.05
N LEU A 95 12.23 -22.24 18.09
CA LEU A 95 10.94 -21.84 17.55
C LEU A 95 9.82 -22.58 18.28
N THR A 96 8.76 -21.87 18.62
CA THR A 96 7.52 -22.41 19.16
C THR A 96 6.48 -22.53 18.07
N GLN A 97 5.78 -23.66 17.99
CA GLN A 97 4.66 -23.81 17.08
C GLN A 97 3.57 -22.78 17.41
N ALA A 98 3.01 -22.19 16.39
CA ALA A 98 1.91 -21.25 16.49
C ALA A 98 0.85 -21.60 15.44
N ALA A 99 -0.39 -21.63 15.88
CA ALA A 99 -1.52 -21.87 15.01
C ALA A 99 -2.01 -20.60 14.28
N PHE A 100 -1.54 -19.42 14.69
CA PHE A 100 -1.85 -18.12 14.09
C PHE A 100 -0.72 -17.60 13.22
N GLU A 101 -1.06 -16.61 12.38
CA GLU A 101 -0.11 -15.86 11.57
C GLU A 101 1.06 -15.33 12.40
N MET A 102 2.20 -15.31 11.76
CA MET A 102 3.46 -14.89 12.36
C MET A 102 3.39 -13.42 12.79
N ASP A 103 4.01 -13.09 13.92
CA ASP A 103 4.25 -11.70 14.32
C ASP A 103 5.27 -11.08 13.34
N GLU A 104 4.79 -10.25 12.43
CA GLU A 104 5.58 -9.78 11.31
C GLU A 104 6.39 -8.54 11.63
N VAL A 105 7.51 -8.38 10.91
CA VAL A 105 8.32 -7.17 11.00
C VAL A 105 7.66 -6.08 10.16
N ILE A 106 7.23 -5.02 10.80
CA ILE A 106 6.63 -3.86 10.16
C ILE A 106 7.73 -2.88 9.72
N VAL A 107 7.89 -2.70 8.43
CA VAL A 107 8.93 -1.86 7.82
C VAL A 107 8.51 -0.39 7.75
N SER A 108 7.22 -0.13 7.59
CA SER A 108 6.65 1.22 7.48
C SER A 108 6.70 2.05 8.76
N THR A 109 7.03 1.46 9.91
CA THR A 109 7.20 2.21 11.16
C THR A 109 8.64 2.70 11.36
N ALA A 110 8.83 3.71 12.22
CA ALA A 110 10.13 4.35 12.41
C ALA A 110 11.27 3.37 12.75
N PHE A 111 10.99 2.37 13.55
CA PHE A 111 12.00 1.48 14.11
C PHE A 111 11.98 0.07 13.51
N SER A 112 11.14 -0.21 12.51
CA SER A 112 11.02 -1.51 11.81
C SER A 112 11.00 -2.70 12.78
N LYS A 113 10.06 -2.72 13.74
CA LYS A 113 9.92 -3.75 14.79
C LYS A 113 8.82 -4.76 14.45
N LEU A 114 8.75 -5.84 15.22
CA LEU A 114 7.60 -6.75 15.17
C LEU A 114 6.31 -6.00 15.51
N GLN A 115 5.19 -6.41 14.92
CA GLN A 115 3.89 -5.78 15.18
C GLN A 115 3.57 -5.76 16.69
N SER A 116 3.89 -6.83 17.42
CA SER A 116 3.71 -6.92 18.88
C SER A 116 4.54 -5.89 19.67
N GLN A 117 5.59 -5.32 19.09
CA GLN A 117 6.47 -4.32 19.70
C GLN A 117 6.14 -2.88 19.27
N ASN A 118 5.27 -2.69 18.28
CA ASN A 118 4.90 -1.38 17.79
C ASN A 118 3.82 -0.73 18.68
N VAL A 119 3.90 0.59 18.80
CA VAL A 119 2.91 1.41 19.54
C VAL A 119 1.62 1.60 18.76
N MET A 120 1.62 1.41 17.43
CA MET A 120 0.42 1.46 16.59
C MET A 120 0.15 0.09 15.98
N LYS A 121 -1.13 -0.21 15.75
CA LYS A 121 -1.53 -1.37 14.95
C LYS A 121 -1.34 -1.02 13.49
N VAL A 122 -0.54 -1.81 12.79
CA VAL A 122 -0.35 -1.75 11.34
C VAL A 122 -0.88 -3.06 10.77
N GLU A 123 -1.78 -3.00 9.82
CA GLU A 123 -2.23 -4.20 9.12
C GLU A 123 -1.18 -4.60 8.10
N HIS A 124 -0.79 -5.85 8.11
CA HIS A 124 0.15 -6.43 7.16
C HIS A 124 -0.53 -7.56 6.39
N GLU A 125 -0.49 -7.50 5.06
CA GLU A 125 -1.03 -8.55 4.20
C GLU A 125 -0.01 -8.91 3.12
N THR A 126 0.22 -10.20 2.92
CA THR A 126 1.03 -10.64 1.80
C THR A 126 0.24 -10.57 0.50
N ILE A 127 0.92 -10.30 -0.61
CA ILE A 127 0.25 -10.33 -1.91
C ILE A 127 -0.28 -11.73 -2.23
N LYS A 128 0.39 -12.79 -1.77
CA LYS A 128 -0.10 -14.17 -1.89
C LYS A 128 -1.48 -14.33 -1.25
N THR A 129 -1.68 -13.83 -0.03
CA THR A 129 -2.97 -13.87 0.68
C THR A 129 -4.05 -13.08 -0.08
N LEU A 130 -3.73 -11.86 -0.55
CA LEU A 130 -4.68 -11.06 -1.33
C LEU A 130 -5.05 -11.75 -2.65
N GLN A 131 -4.09 -12.36 -3.34
CA GLN A 131 -4.33 -13.09 -4.59
C GLN A 131 -5.19 -14.35 -4.41
N GLN A 132 -5.12 -15.00 -3.24
CA GLN A 132 -5.96 -16.14 -2.91
C GLN A 132 -7.44 -15.76 -2.76
N LYS A 133 -7.77 -14.48 -2.58
CA LYS A 133 -9.14 -13.96 -2.56
C LYS A 133 -9.75 -13.80 -3.98
N GLY A 134 -8.96 -13.99 -5.05
CA GLY A 134 -9.43 -13.97 -6.45
C GLY A 134 -9.83 -12.59 -6.97
N THR A 135 -9.31 -11.51 -6.37
CA THR A 135 -9.57 -10.14 -6.80
C THR A 135 -8.87 -9.82 -8.13
N SER A 136 -9.47 -8.95 -8.94
CA SER A 136 -8.96 -8.62 -10.27
C SER A 136 -7.81 -7.63 -10.22
N THR A 137 -7.84 -6.72 -9.24
CA THR A 137 -6.85 -5.65 -9.07
C THR A 137 -6.30 -5.63 -7.65
N LEU A 138 -5.15 -4.98 -7.48
CA LEU A 138 -4.50 -4.81 -6.17
C LEU A 138 -5.41 -4.03 -5.20
N ILE A 139 -6.04 -2.96 -5.65
CA ILE A 139 -6.88 -2.13 -4.78
C ILE A 139 -8.16 -2.85 -4.32
N GLU A 140 -8.75 -3.69 -5.17
CA GLU A 140 -9.87 -4.55 -4.79
C GLU A 140 -9.45 -5.54 -3.68
N GLY A 141 -8.23 -6.08 -3.77
CA GLY A 141 -7.65 -6.91 -2.71
C GLY A 141 -7.48 -6.15 -1.40
N LEU A 142 -6.96 -4.91 -1.45
CA LEU A 142 -6.76 -4.06 -0.28
C LEU A 142 -8.08 -3.69 0.41
N ALA A 143 -9.17 -3.49 -0.35
CA ALA A 143 -10.50 -3.20 0.19
C ALA A 143 -11.10 -4.37 0.99
N THR A 144 -10.44 -5.52 1.08
CA THR A 144 -10.81 -6.62 1.98
C THR A 144 -10.21 -6.48 3.40
N ILE A 145 -9.28 -5.54 3.60
CA ILE A 145 -8.65 -5.25 4.89
C ILE A 145 -9.61 -4.38 5.70
N PRO A 146 -9.94 -4.72 6.97
CA PRO A 146 -10.83 -3.91 7.79
C PRO A 146 -10.37 -2.45 7.88
N GLY A 147 -11.28 -1.48 7.71
CA GLY A 147 -11.00 -0.04 7.71
C GLY A 147 -10.45 0.49 6.39
N VAL A 148 -10.33 -0.36 5.35
CA VAL A 148 -9.94 0.02 4.00
C VAL A 148 -11.09 -0.22 3.04
N SER A 149 -11.43 0.77 2.24
CA SER A 149 -12.43 0.70 1.18
C SER A 149 -11.82 1.26 -0.11
N GLN A 150 -12.58 1.28 -1.20
CA GLN A 150 -12.14 1.89 -2.46
C GLN A 150 -13.22 2.77 -3.08
N ILE A 151 -12.82 3.90 -3.65
CA ILE A 151 -13.58 4.60 -4.68
C ILE A 151 -13.21 3.94 -6.00
N SER A 152 -14.20 3.59 -6.83
CA SER A 152 -13.94 2.89 -8.09
C SER A 152 -14.77 3.44 -9.25
N THR A 153 -14.13 3.46 -10.44
CA THR A 153 -14.79 3.67 -11.72
C THR A 153 -14.56 2.42 -12.57
N GLY A 154 -15.55 1.54 -12.59
CA GLY A 154 -15.38 0.20 -13.16
C GLY A 154 -14.43 -0.70 -12.36
N THR A 155 -13.66 -1.54 -13.08
CA THR A 155 -12.69 -2.49 -12.48
C THR A 155 -11.24 -2.02 -12.57
N SER A 156 -10.92 -1.10 -13.50
CA SER A 156 -9.55 -0.64 -13.80
C SER A 156 -9.10 0.53 -12.95
N ILE A 157 -10.04 1.37 -12.50
CA ILE A 157 -9.76 2.56 -11.70
C ILE A 157 -10.22 2.31 -10.27
N GLY A 158 -9.28 2.40 -9.34
CA GLY A 158 -9.58 2.28 -7.91
C GLY A 158 -8.64 3.13 -7.07
N LYS A 159 -9.20 3.87 -6.11
CA LYS A 159 -8.48 4.65 -5.11
C LYS A 159 -8.73 4.13 -3.71
N PRO A 160 -7.68 4.03 -2.88
CA PRO A 160 -7.84 3.60 -1.49
C PRO A 160 -8.58 4.65 -0.66
N VAL A 161 -9.43 4.17 0.22
CA VAL A 161 -10.09 4.95 1.27
C VAL A 161 -9.74 4.30 2.61
N ILE A 162 -9.14 5.05 3.52
CA ILE A 162 -8.81 4.59 4.87
C ILE A 162 -9.70 5.35 5.87
N ARG A 163 -10.59 4.64 6.55
CA ARG A 163 -11.50 5.22 7.57
C ARG A 163 -12.26 6.46 7.07
N GLY A 164 -12.74 6.41 5.81
CA GLY A 164 -13.46 7.51 5.17
C GLY A 164 -12.60 8.65 4.60
N LEU A 165 -11.28 8.52 4.63
CA LEU A 165 -10.36 9.49 4.05
C LEU A 165 -9.74 8.92 2.77
N SER A 166 -9.78 9.69 1.68
CA SER A 166 -9.34 9.31 0.34
C SER A 166 -8.48 10.39 -0.33
N GLY A 167 -8.06 10.11 -1.56
CA GLY A 167 -7.29 11.03 -2.38
C GLY A 167 -5.97 11.41 -1.72
N ASN A 168 -5.66 12.69 -1.71
CA ASN A 168 -4.40 13.20 -1.15
C ASN A 168 -4.32 13.14 0.39
N ARG A 169 -5.26 12.48 1.06
CA ARG A 169 -5.18 12.19 2.51
C ARG A 169 -4.61 10.81 2.81
N VAL A 170 -4.45 9.97 1.80
CA VAL A 170 -3.88 8.63 1.90
C VAL A 170 -2.63 8.56 1.03
N LEU A 171 -1.48 8.39 1.65
CA LEU A 171 -0.23 8.25 0.92
C LEU A 171 0.00 6.83 0.47
N VAL A 172 0.60 6.72 -0.70
CA VAL A 172 1.05 5.45 -1.27
C VAL A 172 2.57 5.46 -1.39
N TYR A 173 3.21 4.45 -0.83
CA TYR A 173 4.65 4.23 -0.94
C TYR A 173 4.94 2.92 -1.65
N SER A 174 5.89 2.95 -2.56
CA SER A 174 6.44 1.75 -3.20
C SER A 174 7.95 1.82 -3.17
N GLN A 175 8.62 0.75 -2.76
CA GLN A 175 10.09 0.68 -2.70
C GLN A 175 10.74 1.79 -1.85
N GLY A 176 10.07 2.26 -0.81
CA GLY A 176 10.55 3.36 0.03
C GLY A 176 10.35 4.76 -0.54
N VAL A 177 9.71 4.89 -1.70
CA VAL A 177 9.45 6.15 -2.41
C VAL A 177 7.97 6.46 -2.44
N ARG A 178 7.61 7.70 -2.17
CA ARG A 178 6.26 8.23 -2.23
C ARG A 178 5.80 8.33 -3.70
N LEU A 179 4.63 7.78 -4.00
CA LEU A 179 3.96 7.90 -5.30
C LEU A 179 3.04 9.12 -5.30
N GLU A 180 3.19 9.98 -6.33
CA GLU A 180 2.46 11.26 -6.45
C GLU A 180 1.48 11.29 -7.63
N ASN A 181 0.99 10.15 -8.05
CA ASN A 181 0.14 10.01 -9.24
C ASN A 181 -1.37 10.14 -8.97
N GLN A 182 -1.79 10.51 -7.76
CA GLN A 182 -3.19 10.53 -7.34
C GLN A 182 -3.78 11.94 -7.12
N GLN A 183 -3.05 13.01 -7.50
CA GLN A 183 -3.39 14.38 -7.11
C GLN A 183 -4.64 14.95 -7.79
N PHE A 184 -5.05 14.39 -8.92
CA PHE A 184 -5.92 15.08 -9.87
C PHE A 184 -7.34 14.55 -9.89
N GLY A 185 -7.86 13.97 -8.86
CA GLY A 185 -9.23 13.55 -8.84
C GLY A 185 -9.44 12.09 -8.45
N ASP A 186 -10.68 11.67 -8.31
CA ASP A 186 -11.05 10.32 -7.86
C ASP A 186 -11.03 9.30 -9.02
N GLU A 187 -10.89 9.76 -10.24
CA GLU A 187 -10.89 8.99 -11.50
C GLU A 187 -9.53 8.39 -11.83
N HIS A 188 -8.52 8.74 -11.07
CA HIS A 188 -7.16 8.28 -11.30
C HIS A 188 -6.82 7.12 -10.38
N GLY A 189 -6.56 5.95 -10.96
CA GLY A 189 -6.23 4.73 -10.23
C GLY A 189 -4.87 4.78 -9.53
N LEU A 190 -4.59 3.70 -8.79
CA LEU A 190 -3.38 3.56 -7.98
C LEU A 190 -2.07 3.61 -8.80
N GLY A 191 -2.11 3.23 -10.09
CA GLY A 191 -0.92 3.20 -10.96
C GLY A 191 0.14 2.18 -10.54
N LEU A 192 -0.28 1.12 -9.86
CA LEU A 192 0.55 0.04 -9.36
C LEU A 192 -0.25 -1.26 -9.39
N ASN A 193 0.35 -2.33 -9.91
CA ASN A 193 -0.22 -3.68 -9.84
C ASN A 193 0.48 -4.56 -8.80
N ASP A 194 -0.09 -5.76 -8.56
CA ASP A 194 0.37 -6.72 -7.56
C ASP A 194 1.65 -7.49 -7.95
N SER A 195 2.05 -7.46 -9.23
CA SER A 195 3.22 -8.18 -9.71
C SER A 195 4.51 -7.59 -9.16
N GLY A 196 5.36 -8.42 -8.52
CA GLY A 196 6.61 -7.98 -7.90
C GLY A 196 6.45 -7.12 -6.64
N VAL A 197 5.29 -7.21 -5.99
CA VAL A 197 5.05 -6.75 -4.63
C VAL A 197 5.06 -7.97 -3.70
N GLU A 198 5.72 -7.88 -2.56
CA GLU A 198 5.78 -8.95 -1.54
C GLU A 198 4.59 -8.86 -0.60
N SER A 199 4.38 -7.67 -0.04
CA SER A 199 3.34 -7.39 0.95
C SER A 199 2.94 -5.93 0.93
N VAL A 200 1.81 -5.64 1.57
CA VAL A 200 1.36 -4.29 1.87
C VAL A 200 1.23 -4.11 3.38
N GLU A 201 1.67 -2.97 3.86
CA GLU A 201 1.45 -2.52 5.23
C GLU A 201 0.51 -1.31 5.20
N VAL A 202 -0.54 -1.35 6.02
CA VAL A 202 -1.55 -0.29 6.08
C VAL A 202 -1.49 0.39 7.44
N ILE A 203 -1.02 1.64 7.45
CA ILE A 203 -1.09 2.51 8.62
C ILE A 203 -2.40 3.27 8.54
N LYS A 204 -3.24 3.13 9.57
CA LYS A 204 -4.54 3.80 9.67
C LYS A 204 -4.45 4.98 10.63
N GLY A 205 -4.72 6.18 10.13
CA GLY A 205 -4.61 7.43 10.88
C GLY A 205 -3.33 8.21 10.61
N PRO A 206 -3.11 9.36 11.31
CA PRO A 206 -2.04 10.29 10.98
C PRO A 206 -0.65 9.68 11.08
N ALA A 207 0.05 9.64 9.96
CA ALA A 207 1.42 9.17 9.85
C ALA A 207 2.39 10.29 9.42
N SER A 208 1.94 11.54 9.47
CA SER A 208 2.71 12.71 9.00
C SER A 208 4.06 12.86 9.68
N LEU A 209 4.24 12.33 10.89
CA LEU A 209 5.54 12.35 11.56
C LEU A 209 6.66 11.74 10.72
N LEU A 210 6.40 10.60 10.05
CA LEU A 210 7.40 9.88 9.25
C LEU A 210 7.31 10.21 7.75
N TYR A 211 6.12 10.54 7.28
CA TYR A 211 5.80 10.60 5.87
C TYR A 211 5.53 12.01 5.34
N GLY A 212 5.40 13.00 6.24
CA GLY A 212 5.20 14.40 5.89
C GLY A 212 3.77 14.74 5.51
N SER A 213 3.62 15.75 4.66
CA SER A 213 2.32 16.19 4.15
C SER A 213 1.55 15.06 3.51
N ASP A 214 0.22 15.12 3.62
CA ASP A 214 -0.75 14.24 2.97
C ASP A 214 -0.92 12.85 3.62
N ALA A 215 -0.14 12.51 4.68
CA ALA A 215 -0.35 11.32 5.50
C ALA A 215 -1.37 11.55 6.62
N LEU A 216 -2.48 12.22 6.33
CA LEU A 216 -3.49 12.62 7.31
C LEU A 216 -4.44 11.46 7.64
N GLY A 217 -4.82 10.67 6.63
CA GLY A 217 -5.70 9.50 6.76
C GLY A 217 -4.96 8.19 6.96
N GLY A 218 -3.75 8.09 6.46
CA GLY A 218 -2.94 6.88 6.56
C GLY A 218 -1.94 6.71 5.43
N VAL A 219 -1.29 5.55 5.45
CA VAL A 219 -0.28 5.18 4.45
C VAL A 219 -0.48 3.74 4.00
N LEU A 220 -0.45 3.51 2.70
CA LEU A 220 -0.26 2.21 2.08
C LEU A 220 1.21 2.06 1.69
N TYR A 221 1.90 1.13 2.32
CA TYR A 221 3.32 0.90 2.09
C TYR A 221 3.52 -0.45 1.42
N PHE A 222 3.89 -0.44 0.13
CA PHE A 222 4.12 -1.64 -0.67
C PHE A 222 5.59 -2.05 -0.57
N ASN A 223 5.82 -3.19 0.08
CA ASN A 223 7.13 -3.82 0.16
C ASN A 223 7.44 -4.51 -1.18
N PRO A 224 8.58 -4.22 -1.80
CA PRO A 224 8.94 -4.86 -3.06
C PRO A 224 9.34 -6.31 -2.84
N GLU A 225 9.22 -7.13 -3.89
CA GLU A 225 9.67 -8.51 -3.91
C GLU A 225 11.12 -8.66 -3.41
N LYS A 226 11.34 -9.63 -2.51
CA LYS A 226 12.66 -9.95 -1.96
C LYS A 226 13.57 -10.57 -3.03
N PHE A 227 14.86 -10.26 -2.96
CA PHE A 227 15.87 -10.95 -3.75
C PHE A 227 15.98 -12.42 -3.36
N ALA A 228 16.63 -13.24 -4.19
CA ALA A 228 16.97 -14.61 -3.84
C ALA A 228 17.99 -14.68 -2.71
N ASP A 229 18.06 -15.79 -2.00
CA ASP A 229 19.13 -16.05 -1.04
C ASP A 229 20.50 -16.18 -1.74
N ALA A 230 21.58 -15.98 -1.00
CA ALA A 230 22.92 -16.03 -1.58
C ALA A 230 23.23 -17.41 -2.17
N GLY A 231 23.61 -17.45 -3.44
CA GLY A 231 23.89 -18.66 -4.19
C GLY A 231 22.69 -19.25 -4.94
N ASP A 232 21.48 -18.71 -4.71
CA ASP A 232 20.27 -19.18 -5.33
C ASP A 232 19.97 -18.51 -6.68
N PHE A 233 19.35 -19.26 -7.57
CA PHE A 233 18.63 -18.78 -8.73
C PHE A 233 17.18 -19.22 -8.61
N LYS A 234 16.25 -18.30 -8.72
CA LYS A 234 14.80 -18.58 -8.64
C LYS A 234 14.10 -17.99 -9.86
N ALA A 235 13.21 -18.77 -10.45
CA ALA A 235 12.31 -18.34 -11.51
C ALA A 235 10.86 -18.55 -11.06
N ASN A 236 9.98 -17.62 -11.43
CA ASN A 236 8.57 -17.69 -11.12
C ASN A 236 7.77 -17.37 -12.38
N PHE A 237 6.71 -18.16 -12.63
CA PHE A 237 5.71 -17.87 -13.65
C PHE A 237 4.33 -17.96 -13.01
N SER A 238 3.49 -16.95 -13.22
CA SER A 238 2.12 -16.89 -12.73
C SER A 238 1.17 -16.60 -13.88
N GLN A 239 0.05 -17.32 -13.91
CA GLN A 239 -1.04 -17.10 -14.86
C GLN A 239 -2.36 -17.17 -14.14
N LYS A 240 -3.24 -16.14 -14.35
CA LYS A 240 -4.62 -16.11 -13.87
C LYS A 240 -5.56 -15.88 -15.05
N TYR A 241 -6.74 -16.49 -14.99
CA TYR A 241 -7.82 -16.28 -15.95
C TYR A 241 -9.10 -15.88 -15.20
N PHE A 242 -9.81 -14.88 -15.70
CA PHE A 242 -11.00 -14.29 -15.12
C PHE A 242 -12.21 -14.49 -16.05
N THR A 243 -13.20 -15.25 -15.61
CA THR A 243 -14.34 -15.63 -16.48
C THR A 243 -15.27 -14.46 -16.77
N ASN A 244 -15.44 -13.53 -15.84
CA ASN A 244 -16.33 -12.39 -16.02
C ASN A 244 -15.86 -11.46 -17.13
N THR A 245 -14.62 -11.00 -17.05
CA THR A 245 -14.00 -10.10 -18.02
C THR A 245 -13.32 -10.84 -19.18
N GLN A 246 -13.36 -12.19 -19.20
CA GLN A 246 -12.55 -13.01 -20.10
C GLN A 246 -11.07 -12.57 -20.13
N GLY A 247 -10.62 -12.09 -18.97
CA GLY A 247 -9.32 -11.46 -18.78
C GLY A 247 -8.26 -12.44 -18.35
N SER A 248 -7.01 -12.00 -18.46
CA SER A 248 -5.85 -12.75 -17.99
C SER A 248 -4.78 -11.83 -17.41
N ASN A 249 -4.17 -12.32 -16.30
CA ASN A 249 -2.98 -11.71 -15.71
C ASN A 249 -1.84 -12.73 -15.79
N SER A 250 -0.75 -12.34 -16.45
CA SER A 250 0.44 -13.16 -16.68
C SER A 250 1.66 -12.46 -16.12
N SER A 251 2.55 -13.20 -15.45
CA SER A 251 3.76 -12.63 -14.88
C SER A 251 4.90 -13.65 -14.93
N ILE A 252 6.11 -13.17 -15.23
CA ILE A 252 7.35 -13.94 -15.18
C ILE A 252 8.39 -13.16 -14.40
N GLY A 253 9.06 -13.81 -13.46
CA GLY A 253 10.10 -13.22 -12.63
C GLY A 253 11.33 -14.11 -12.56
N LEU A 254 12.51 -13.49 -12.54
CA LEU A 254 13.80 -14.13 -12.39
C LEU A 254 14.57 -13.39 -11.32
N LYS A 255 15.21 -14.12 -10.39
CA LYS A 255 16.05 -13.53 -9.36
C LYS A 255 17.22 -14.42 -8.99
N THR A 256 18.33 -13.81 -8.70
CA THR A 256 19.55 -14.48 -8.26
C THR A 256 20.38 -13.60 -7.36
N SER A 257 21.17 -14.21 -6.49
CA SER A 257 22.06 -13.48 -5.60
C SER A 257 23.38 -14.21 -5.40
N THR A 258 24.44 -13.45 -5.26
CA THR A 258 25.71 -13.89 -4.69
C THR A 258 25.78 -13.40 -3.24
N GLU A 259 26.89 -13.61 -2.55
CA GLU A 259 27.12 -13.07 -1.21
C GLU A 259 26.94 -11.54 -1.13
N ASN A 260 27.28 -10.81 -2.17
CA ASN A 260 27.27 -9.35 -2.16
C ASN A 260 26.29 -8.76 -3.18
N TRP A 261 26.16 -9.34 -4.37
CA TRP A 261 25.34 -8.84 -5.45
C TRP A 261 23.99 -9.57 -5.54
N LYS A 262 22.97 -8.83 -5.85
CA LYS A 262 21.59 -9.29 -5.99
C LYS A 262 21.00 -8.75 -7.26
N PHE A 263 20.22 -9.58 -7.97
CA PHE A 263 19.57 -9.23 -9.23
C PHE A 263 18.14 -9.75 -9.24
N LEU A 264 17.25 -8.95 -9.79
CA LEU A 264 15.84 -9.28 -9.99
C LEU A 264 15.35 -8.64 -11.29
N ALA A 265 14.55 -9.37 -12.05
CA ALA A 265 13.80 -8.86 -13.19
C ALA A 265 12.43 -9.53 -13.23
N ARG A 266 11.37 -8.77 -13.50
CA ARG A 266 10.00 -9.26 -13.62
C ARG A 266 9.27 -8.50 -14.72
N GLY A 267 8.51 -9.24 -15.53
CA GLY A 267 7.55 -8.66 -16.48
C GLY A 267 6.15 -9.18 -16.19
N SER A 268 5.13 -8.36 -16.40
CA SER A 268 3.74 -8.78 -16.33
C SER A 268 2.87 -8.12 -17.40
N PHE A 269 1.79 -8.81 -17.75
CA PHE A 269 0.78 -8.35 -18.69
C PHE A 269 -0.60 -8.74 -18.20
N ASN A 270 -1.49 -7.75 -18.05
CA ASN A 270 -2.89 -7.89 -17.69
C ASN A 270 -3.75 -7.39 -18.84
N SER A 271 -4.81 -8.12 -19.19
CA SER A 271 -5.70 -7.74 -20.29
C SER A 271 -7.12 -8.24 -20.02
N HIS A 272 -8.07 -7.32 -19.98
CA HIS A 272 -9.45 -7.57 -19.61
C HIS A 272 -10.41 -6.92 -20.59
N SER A 273 -11.49 -7.63 -20.95
CA SER A 273 -12.65 -7.03 -21.64
C SER A 273 -13.57 -6.36 -20.62
N ASP A 274 -14.63 -5.74 -21.11
CA ASP A 274 -15.67 -5.15 -20.29
C ASP A 274 -16.20 -6.13 -19.24
N TYR A 275 -16.40 -5.65 -18.01
CA TYR A 275 -16.98 -6.51 -16.99
C TYR A 275 -18.48 -6.69 -17.21
N LYS A 276 -18.95 -7.89 -16.90
CA LYS A 276 -20.37 -8.22 -16.85
C LYS A 276 -20.90 -7.90 -15.46
N ALA A 277 -21.93 -7.05 -15.38
CA ALA A 277 -22.59 -6.70 -14.13
C ALA A 277 -23.46 -7.86 -13.61
N GLY A 278 -23.78 -7.88 -12.31
CA GLY A 278 -24.60 -8.93 -11.71
C GLY A 278 -26.01 -8.94 -12.31
N ASP A 279 -26.47 -10.13 -12.76
CA ASP A 279 -27.77 -10.35 -13.42
C ASP A 279 -28.07 -9.29 -14.49
N SER A 280 -27.06 -8.97 -15.32
CA SER A 280 -27.14 -7.90 -16.32
C SER A 280 -26.15 -8.14 -17.46
N ASP A 281 -25.99 -7.14 -18.32
CA ASP A 281 -25.09 -7.12 -19.48
C ASP A 281 -23.68 -6.61 -19.12
N ARG A 282 -22.80 -6.47 -20.13
CA ARG A 282 -21.50 -5.87 -19.97
C ARG A 282 -21.60 -4.36 -19.91
N VAL A 283 -20.86 -3.78 -18.99
CA VAL A 283 -20.71 -2.32 -18.89
C VAL A 283 -19.66 -1.89 -19.89
N THR A 284 -20.11 -1.12 -20.87
CA THR A 284 -19.31 -0.71 -22.03
C THR A 284 -18.10 0.10 -21.61
N ASN A 285 -16.99 -0.16 -22.28
CA ASN A 285 -15.72 0.55 -22.15
C ASN A 285 -15.10 0.53 -20.74
N THR A 286 -15.29 -0.59 -20.00
CA THR A 286 -14.60 -0.85 -18.73
C THR A 286 -13.36 -1.71 -18.90
N ARG A 287 -12.99 -2.00 -20.13
CA ARG A 287 -11.84 -2.83 -20.55
C ARG A 287 -10.52 -2.11 -20.32
N TYR A 288 -9.46 -2.89 -20.10
CA TYR A 288 -8.12 -2.32 -19.89
C TYR A 288 -7.00 -3.29 -20.23
N ASN A 289 -5.83 -2.73 -20.53
CA ASN A 289 -4.58 -3.45 -20.71
C ASN A 289 -3.49 -2.80 -19.88
N GLU A 290 -2.67 -3.62 -19.23
CA GLU A 290 -1.59 -3.15 -18.37
C GLU A 290 -0.32 -3.95 -18.61
N ILE A 291 0.81 -3.26 -18.76
CA ILE A 291 2.14 -3.85 -18.90
C ILE A 291 3.03 -3.30 -17.79
N ASP A 292 3.73 -4.20 -17.09
CA ASP A 292 4.73 -3.82 -16.10
C ASP A 292 6.06 -4.49 -16.39
N PHE A 293 7.14 -3.74 -16.09
CA PHE A 293 8.50 -4.25 -16.06
C PHE A 293 9.21 -3.71 -14.83
N LYS A 294 9.72 -4.62 -14.00
CA LYS A 294 10.39 -4.29 -12.74
C LYS A 294 11.76 -4.92 -12.69
N THR A 295 12.76 -4.14 -12.30
CA THR A 295 14.14 -4.64 -12.09
C THR A 295 14.70 -4.19 -10.78
N GLY A 296 15.66 -4.94 -10.26
CA GLY A 296 16.39 -4.59 -9.05
C GLY A 296 17.84 -5.07 -9.11
N ILE A 297 18.75 -4.21 -8.69
CA ILE A 297 20.17 -4.52 -8.48
C ILE A 297 20.52 -4.10 -7.06
N GLY A 298 21.00 -5.05 -6.27
CA GLY A 298 21.45 -4.80 -4.90
C GLY A 298 22.92 -5.13 -4.73
N TYR A 299 23.57 -4.36 -3.88
CA TYR A 299 24.91 -4.64 -3.38
C TYR A 299 24.95 -4.43 -1.87
N SER A 300 25.53 -5.38 -1.14
CA SER A 300 25.71 -5.23 0.30
C SER A 300 27.04 -5.82 0.76
N ASN A 301 27.67 -5.15 1.71
CA ASN A 301 28.85 -5.59 2.41
C ASN A 301 28.76 -5.24 3.90
N SER A 302 29.85 -5.37 4.65
CA SER A 302 29.92 -5.10 6.09
C SER A 302 29.77 -3.63 6.51
N SER A 303 29.65 -2.69 5.58
CA SER A 303 29.59 -1.25 5.92
C SER A 303 28.49 -0.52 5.17
N PHE A 304 27.95 -1.14 4.13
CA PHE A 304 27.08 -0.48 3.18
C PHE A 304 26.11 -1.46 2.51
N SER A 305 24.87 -1.06 2.36
CA SER A 305 23.87 -1.72 1.51
C SER A 305 23.28 -0.70 0.56
N SER A 306 23.17 -1.03 -0.72
CA SER A 306 22.57 -0.18 -1.74
C SER A 306 21.71 -1.02 -2.65
N VAL A 307 20.47 -0.55 -2.90
CA VAL A 307 19.52 -1.21 -3.79
C VAL A 307 18.97 -0.18 -4.76
N LEU A 308 19.23 -0.40 -6.03
CA LEU A 308 18.61 0.33 -7.14
C LEU A 308 17.47 -0.50 -7.70
N ARG A 309 16.27 0.08 -7.81
CA ARG A 309 15.11 -0.53 -8.46
C ARG A 309 14.54 0.40 -9.51
N TYR A 310 14.05 -0.19 -10.58
CA TYR A 310 13.34 0.52 -11.62
C TYR A 310 12.05 -0.22 -11.96
N ASN A 311 10.94 0.52 -11.99
CA ASN A 311 9.64 0.02 -12.42
C ASN A 311 9.14 0.88 -13.57
N TYR A 312 8.62 0.20 -14.59
CA TYR A 312 7.85 0.76 -15.67
C TYR A 312 6.44 0.17 -15.60
N ASN A 313 5.44 1.02 -15.70
CA ASN A 313 4.05 0.62 -15.81
C ASN A 313 3.39 1.41 -16.94
N LYS A 314 2.70 0.71 -17.83
CA LYS A 314 1.83 1.28 -18.86
C LYS A 314 0.44 0.73 -18.65
N LEU A 315 -0.54 1.62 -18.52
CA LEU A 315 -1.95 1.31 -18.39
C LEU A 315 -2.75 2.04 -19.49
N ASP A 316 -3.47 1.28 -20.31
CA ASP A 316 -4.47 1.77 -21.23
C ASP A 316 -5.84 1.30 -20.75
N LEU A 317 -6.77 2.21 -20.46
CA LEU A 317 -8.09 1.89 -19.94
C LEU A 317 -9.18 2.70 -20.62
N GLY A 318 -10.36 2.09 -20.78
CA GLY A 318 -11.57 2.78 -21.21
C GLY A 318 -12.28 3.47 -20.01
N ILE A 319 -12.99 4.51 -20.30
CA ILE A 319 -13.84 5.25 -19.35
C ILE A 319 -15.30 4.94 -19.69
N PRO A 320 -16.08 4.32 -18.77
CA PRO A 320 -17.49 4.01 -19.03
C PRO A 320 -18.35 5.26 -18.84
N GLU A 321 -19.07 5.65 -19.88
CA GLU A 321 -20.03 6.77 -19.86
C GLU A 321 -21.46 6.30 -20.17
N GLU A 322 -21.62 5.41 -21.15
CA GLU A 322 -22.93 5.01 -21.66
C GLU A 322 -23.59 3.83 -20.91
N GLY A 323 -22.94 3.24 -19.93
CA GLY A 323 -23.45 2.09 -19.18
C GLY A 323 -23.49 0.81 -20.02
N PHE A 324 -24.63 0.47 -20.60
CA PHE A 324 -24.87 -0.79 -21.34
C PHE A 324 -25.03 -0.55 -22.85
N GLY A 325 -23.96 -0.24 -23.54
CA GLY A 325 -23.92 -0.11 -24.99
C GLY A 325 -23.63 -1.44 -25.70
N GLU A 326 -22.66 -1.44 -26.63
CA GLU A 326 -22.30 -2.61 -27.43
C GLU A 326 -21.79 -3.77 -26.57
N GLN A 327 -22.38 -4.95 -26.75
CA GLN A 327 -22.00 -6.17 -26.02
C GLN A 327 -20.83 -6.88 -26.72
N THR A 328 -19.61 -6.54 -26.33
CA THR A 328 -18.39 -7.10 -26.93
C THR A 328 -17.49 -7.73 -25.86
N THR A 329 -16.57 -8.56 -26.30
CA THR A 329 -15.47 -9.12 -25.48
C THR A 329 -14.09 -8.67 -25.98
N THR A 330 -14.06 -7.65 -26.85
CA THR A 330 -12.80 -7.02 -27.24
C THR A 330 -12.06 -6.46 -26.03
N LYS A 331 -10.76 -6.41 -26.12
CA LYS A 331 -9.88 -5.86 -25.08
C LYS A 331 -9.22 -4.55 -25.52
N ASN A 332 -9.51 -4.12 -26.75
CA ASN A 332 -9.05 -2.82 -27.23
C ASN A 332 -9.94 -1.73 -26.62
N THR A 333 -9.31 -0.79 -25.93
CA THR A 333 -10.01 0.36 -25.35
C THR A 333 -10.61 1.25 -26.45
N GLU A 334 -11.77 1.78 -26.20
CA GLU A 334 -12.49 2.74 -27.03
C GLU A 334 -12.51 4.12 -26.35
N PHE A 335 -12.99 5.13 -27.05
CA PHE A 335 -13.17 6.45 -26.48
C PHE A 335 -14.48 6.52 -25.65
N PRO A 336 -14.46 7.31 -24.56
CA PRO A 336 -13.31 7.98 -23.99
C PRO A 336 -12.36 6.99 -23.28
N ARG A 337 -11.08 7.32 -23.22
CA ARG A 337 -10.05 6.44 -22.65
C ARG A 337 -8.91 7.22 -22.01
N GLN A 338 -8.17 6.56 -21.12
CA GLN A 338 -6.93 7.06 -20.55
C GLN A 338 -5.73 6.20 -20.96
N GLY A 339 -4.61 6.87 -21.24
CA GLY A 339 -3.29 6.26 -21.36
C GLY A 339 -2.37 6.79 -20.27
N VAL A 340 -1.79 5.89 -19.46
CA VAL A 340 -0.92 6.28 -18.34
C VAL A 340 0.41 5.56 -18.43
N PHE A 341 1.51 6.33 -18.35
CA PHE A 341 2.87 5.81 -18.33
C PHE A 341 3.56 6.23 -17.03
N ASN A 342 4.02 5.27 -16.26
CA ASN A 342 4.72 5.49 -15.02
C ASN A 342 6.15 4.95 -15.09
N HIS A 343 7.12 5.75 -14.66
CA HIS A 343 8.47 5.30 -14.38
C HIS A 343 8.81 5.63 -12.94
N LEU A 344 9.25 4.65 -12.19
CA LEU A 344 9.72 4.80 -10.82
C LEU A 344 11.14 4.27 -10.72
N LEU A 345 12.10 5.13 -10.45
CA LEU A 345 13.47 4.80 -10.10
C LEU A 345 13.68 5.06 -8.62
N SER A 346 14.11 4.06 -7.86
CA SER A 346 14.45 4.20 -6.44
C SER A 346 15.89 3.76 -6.15
N LEU A 347 16.56 4.46 -5.27
CA LEU A 347 17.87 4.12 -4.74
C LEU A 347 17.83 4.18 -3.22
N ASN A 348 17.84 3.00 -2.58
CA ASN A 348 17.82 2.87 -1.14
C ASN A 348 19.21 2.50 -0.65
N ASN A 349 19.79 3.30 0.25
CA ASN A 349 21.13 3.12 0.79
C ASN A 349 21.10 3.06 2.31
N VAL A 350 21.85 2.14 2.88
CA VAL A 350 22.08 2.04 4.33
C VAL A 350 23.58 2.05 4.58
N PHE A 351 24.04 3.02 5.33
CA PHE A 351 25.44 3.13 5.78
C PHE A 351 25.51 2.72 7.25
N PHE A 352 26.31 1.70 7.53
CA PHE A 352 26.48 1.18 8.88
C PHE A 352 27.73 1.76 9.51
N PHE A 353 27.56 2.40 10.65
CA PHE A 353 28.64 2.83 11.53
C PHE A 353 28.73 1.90 12.74
N GLN A 354 29.66 2.16 13.64
CA GLN A 354 29.90 1.25 14.77
C GLN A 354 28.68 1.09 15.69
N ASN A 355 27.97 2.20 15.99
CA ASN A 355 26.83 2.21 16.91
C ASN A 355 25.63 3.02 16.35
N SER A 356 25.64 3.35 15.07
CA SER A 356 24.62 4.14 14.40
C SER A 356 24.48 3.71 12.95
N LYS A 357 23.44 4.16 12.27
CA LYS A 357 23.27 3.97 10.82
C LYS A 357 22.62 5.19 10.18
N LEU A 358 22.88 5.38 8.90
CA LEU A 358 22.24 6.38 8.06
C LEU A 358 21.52 5.68 6.92
N ASP A 359 20.19 5.83 6.87
CA ASP A 359 19.38 5.41 5.74
C ASP A 359 19.16 6.60 4.81
N VAL A 360 19.36 6.42 3.51
CA VAL A 360 19.17 7.47 2.48
C VAL A 360 18.38 6.86 1.33
N ASP A 361 17.14 7.31 1.17
CA ASP A 361 16.24 6.91 0.10
C ASP A 361 16.12 8.06 -0.90
N LEU A 362 16.35 7.76 -2.17
CA LEU A 362 16.17 8.70 -3.28
C LEU A 362 15.19 8.09 -4.27
N GLY A 363 14.26 8.89 -4.79
CA GLY A 363 13.29 8.47 -5.78
C GLY A 363 13.16 9.47 -6.92
N TYR A 364 13.01 8.97 -8.14
CA TYR A 364 12.62 9.78 -9.28
C TYR A 364 11.44 9.10 -9.98
N ILE A 365 10.35 9.85 -10.12
CA ILE A 365 9.11 9.37 -10.69
C ILE A 365 8.73 10.26 -11.86
N THR A 366 8.25 9.65 -12.94
CA THR A 366 7.50 10.35 -13.97
C THR A 366 6.15 9.67 -14.13
N ASN A 367 5.09 10.45 -14.06
CA ASN A 367 3.74 10.04 -14.43
C ASN A 367 3.33 10.88 -15.63
N ASP A 368 3.04 10.22 -16.75
CA ASP A 368 2.62 10.81 -18.01
C ASP A 368 1.23 10.26 -18.31
N ARG A 369 0.22 11.12 -18.26
CA ARG A 369 -1.19 10.78 -18.39
C ARG A 369 -1.81 11.56 -19.52
N SER A 370 -2.51 10.85 -20.41
CA SER A 370 -3.32 11.43 -21.47
C SER A 370 -4.75 10.93 -21.35
N GLU A 371 -5.70 11.82 -21.53
CA GLU A 371 -7.13 11.54 -21.62
C GLU A 371 -7.61 11.88 -23.01
N PHE A 372 -8.40 10.99 -23.60
CA PHE A 372 -8.85 11.07 -24.98
C PHE A 372 -10.37 10.91 -24.97
N GLU A 373 -11.08 11.83 -25.57
CA GLU A 373 -12.55 11.84 -25.61
C GLU A 373 -13.10 11.07 -26.81
N ASP A 374 -12.88 11.56 -28.03
CA ASP A 374 -13.46 11.01 -29.26
C ASP A 374 -12.43 10.74 -30.36
N SER A 375 -11.18 11.16 -30.13
CA SER A 375 -10.09 11.08 -31.10
C SER A 375 -8.78 10.60 -30.46
N ASN A 376 -7.72 10.46 -31.26
CA ASN A 376 -6.38 10.18 -30.76
C ASN A 376 -5.59 11.44 -30.39
N GLU A 377 -6.20 12.61 -30.46
CA GLU A 377 -5.66 13.83 -29.89
C GLU A 377 -6.05 13.89 -28.43
N ALA A 378 -5.10 14.26 -27.56
CA ALA A 378 -5.35 14.26 -26.14
C ALA A 378 -6.14 15.51 -25.73
N ALA A 379 -7.33 15.34 -25.18
CA ALA A 379 -8.09 16.43 -24.56
C ALA A 379 -7.30 16.97 -23.37
N LEU A 380 -6.91 16.11 -22.43
CA LEU A 380 -6.02 16.45 -21.32
C LEU A 380 -4.72 15.65 -21.40
N HIS A 381 -3.57 16.32 -21.24
CA HIS A 381 -2.28 15.66 -21.10
C HIS A 381 -1.49 16.30 -19.98
N MET A 382 -1.22 15.50 -18.93
CA MET A 382 -0.53 15.95 -17.73
C MET A 382 0.73 15.13 -17.50
N LYS A 383 1.86 15.81 -17.29
CA LYS A 383 3.15 15.19 -17.03
C LYS A 383 3.73 15.64 -15.71
N LEU A 384 3.71 14.74 -14.74
CA LEU A 384 4.36 14.92 -13.44
C LEU A 384 5.77 14.36 -13.47
N LYS A 385 6.73 15.12 -12.92
CA LYS A 385 8.08 14.65 -12.61
C LYS A 385 8.36 14.98 -11.16
N THR A 386 8.68 13.97 -10.37
CA THR A 386 8.91 14.12 -8.93
C THR A 386 10.25 13.52 -8.54
N PHE A 387 11.08 14.32 -7.88
CA PHE A 387 12.28 13.86 -7.19
C PHE A 387 12.02 13.86 -5.69
N ASN A 388 12.14 12.71 -5.04
CA ASN A 388 11.98 12.52 -3.60
C ASN A 388 13.32 12.23 -2.94
N TYR A 389 13.51 12.74 -1.73
CA TYR A 389 14.64 12.37 -0.87
C TYR A 389 14.18 12.19 0.57
N ASN A 390 14.79 11.22 1.25
CA ASN A 390 14.57 10.95 2.67
C ASN A 390 15.87 10.45 3.29
N ALA A 391 16.36 11.11 4.32
CA ALA A 391 17.54 10.72 5.06
C ALA A 391 17.22 10.59 6.54
N LYS A 392 17.48 9.42 7.13
CA LYS A 392 17.20 9.08 8.53
C LYS A 392 18.50 8.66 9.21
N TYR A 393 18.92 9.39 10.23
CA TYR A 393 20.06 9.02 11.04
C TYR A 393 19.60 8.38 12.36
N HIS A 394 19.92 7.12 12.53
CA HIS A 394 19.68 6.36 13.74
C HIS A 394 20.84 6.64 14.70
N LEU A 395 20.56 7.40 15.74
CA LEU A 395 21.54 7.75 16.77
C LEU A 395 21.99 6.52 17.55
N PRO A 396 23.19 6.53 18.13
CA PRO A 396 23.59 5.52 19.09
C PRO A 396 22.56 5.39 20.21
N LYS A 397 22.19 4.16 20.55
CA LYS A 397 21.22 3.87 21.61
C LYS A 397 21.72 4.40 22.94
N MET A 398 20.92 5.18 23.65
CA MET A 398 21.19 5.72 24.95
C MET A 398 20.40 4.96 26.03
N GLY A 399 21.03 3.91 26.59
CA GLY A 399 20.35 3.01 27.52
C GLY A 399 19.17 2.32 26.85
N LYS A 400 17.92 2.68 27.23
CA LYS A 400 16.68 2.11 26.68
C LYS A 400 16.01 3.01 25.64
N ILE A 401 16.67 4.10 25.26
CA ILE A 401 16.12 5.07 24.30
C ILE A 401 16.79 4.84 22.94
N GLU A 402 15.96 4.62 21.94
CA GLU A 402 16.32 4.64 20.50
C GLU A 402 15.80 5.95 19.90
N THR A 403 16.63 6.64 19.13
CA THR A 403 16.28 7.94 18.55
C THR A 403 16.64 7.99 17.08
N ILE A 404 15.75 8.55 16.28
CA ILE A 404 15.95 8.82 14.86
C ILE A 404 15.72 10.31 14.63
N VAL A 405 16.61 10.94 13.88
CA VAL A 405 16.42 12.28 13.32
C VAL A 405 16.49 12.20 11.81
N GLY A 406 15.71 12.99 11.12
CA GLY A 406 15.67 12.90 9.67
C GLY A 406 15.26 14.18 8.97
N VAL A 407 15.58 14.21 7.68
CA VAL A 407 15.13 15.21 6.72
C VAL A 407 14.48 14.53 5.53
N GLN A 408 13.43 15.12 5.01
CA GLN A 408 12.66 14.58 3.90
C GLN A 408 12.15 15.73 3.03
N GLY A 409 12.01 15.47 1.74
CA GLY A 409 11.37 16.45 0.87
C GLY A 409 11.18 15.93 -0.53
N MET A 410 10.59 16.80 -1.35
CA MET A 410 10.37 16.52 -2.76
C MET A 410 10.48 17.81 -3.59
N HIS A 411 10.82 17.62 -4.84
CA HIS A 411 10.67 18.62 -5.90
C HIS A 411 9.82 18.01 -7.02
N GLN A 412 8.69 18.65 -7.33
CA GLN A 412 7.76 18.17 -8.34
C GLN A 412 7.46 19.27 -9.35
N THR A 413 7.41 18.91 -10.62
CA THR A 413 6.91 19.76 -11.70
C THR A 413 5.72 19.08 -12.36
N ASN A 414 4.68 19.86 -12.61
CA ASN A 414 3.54 19.50 -13.44
C ASN A 414 3.59 20.36 -14.72
N ALA A 415 3.52 19.70 -15.86
CA ALA A 415 3.41 20.35 -17.16
C ALA A 415 2.19 19.78 -17.88
N ASN A 416 1.36 20.68 -18.40
CA ASN A 416 0.13 20.33 -19.08
C ASN A 416 0.24 20.64 -20.56
N SER A 417 -0.45 19.86 -21.35
CA SER A 417 -0.67 20.05 -22.79
C SER A 417 -1.92 19.27 -23.17
N GLY A 418 -2.46 19.53 -24.33
CA GLY A 418 -3.73 18.99 -24.78
C GLY A 418 -4.59 20.11 -25.30
N GLU A 419 -5.81 19.80 -25.70
CA GLU A 419 -6.76 20.78 -26.18
C GLU A 419 -7.35 21.59 -25.02
N GLU A 420 -7.47 20.96 -23.85
CA GLU A 420 -8.04 21.51 -22.63
C GLU A 420 -7.05 21.56 -21.48
N TYR A 421 -7.33 22.43 -20.53
CA TYR A 421 -6.54 22.59 -19.31
C TYR A 421 -7.46 22.57 -18.10
N LEU A 422 -7.25 21.59 -17.20
CA LEU A 422 -7.93 21.54 -15.91
C LEU A 422 -7.15 22.32 -14.84
N ILE A 423 -5.83 22.34 -14.94
CA ILE A 423 -4.88 22.95 -13.99
C ILE A 423 -3.73 23.59 -14.75
N PRO A 424 -3.10 24.65 -14.20
CA PRO A 424 -1.94 25.29 -14.85
C PRO A 424 -0.64 24.50 -14.62
N ASP A 425 0.39 24.84 -15.39
CA ASP A 425 1.76 24.38 -15.12
C ASP A 425 2.24 24.88 -13.75
N ALA A 426 2.89 23.98 -12.99
CA ALA A 426 3.23 24.29 -11.63
C ALA A 426 4.49 23.57 -11.14
N THR A 427 5.04 24.11 -10.06
CA THR A 427 6.13 23.50 -9.28
C THR A 427 5.74 23.41 -7.83
N THR A 428 5.96 22.25 -7.22
CA THR A 428 5.76 22.02 -5.78
C THR A 428 7.08 21.60 -5.15
N ASN A 429 7.44 22.23 -4.03
CA ASN A 429 8.62 21.90 -3.25
C ASN A 429 8.22 21.60 -1.80
N ASP A 430 8.65 20.46 -1.29
CA ASP A 430 8.49 20.08 0.11
C ASP A 430 9.84 19.99 0.80
N PHE A 431 9.87 20.44 2.05
CA PHE A 431 10.99 20.25 2.96
C PHE A 431 10.46 20.00 4.37
N GLY A 432 10.95 18.96 5.03
CA GLY A 432 10.59 18.62 6.40
C GLY A 432 11.76 18.11 7.21
N VAL A 433 11.75 18.42 8.50
CA VAL A 433 12.68 17.89 9.49
C VAL A 433 11.90 17.24 10.62
N PHE A 434 12.38 16.08 11.09
CA PHE A 434 11.70 15.34 12.14
C PHE A 434 12.66 14.63 13.09
N GLY A 435 12.14 14.36 14.27
CA GLY A 435 12.79 13.50 15.25
C GLY A 435 11.78 12.62 15.95
N THR A 436 12.15 11.37 16.22
CA THR A 436 11.33 10.45 17.00
C THR A 436 12.21 9.65 17.96
N ALA A 437 11.66 9.39 19.14
CA ALA A 437 12.31 8.60 20.17
C ALA A 437 11.39 7.48 20.66
N ASN A 438 11.96 6.32 20.93
CA ASN A 438 11.29 5.15 21.43
C ASN A 438 11.95 4.74 22.77
N TYR A 439 11.15 4.58 23.82
CA TYR A 439 11.61 4.15 25.15
C TYR A 439 10.92 2.86 25.56
N GLU A 440 11.70 1.82 25.84
CA GLU A 440 11.20 0.50 26.21
C GLU A 440 11.56 0.15 27.65
N TRP A 441 10.54 -0.30 28.42
CA TRP A 441 10.77 -0.81 29.78
C TRP A 441 9.79 -1.94 30.10
N LYS A 442 10.30 -3.11 30.44
CA LYS A 442 9.50 -4.33 30.62
C LYS A 442 8.63 -4.60 29.39
N SER A 443 7.31 -4.65 29.55
CA SER A 443 6.33 -4.83 28.47
C SER A 443 5.78 -3.52 27.91
N ASN A 444 6.32 -2.36 28.35
CA ASN A 444 5.83 -1.06 27.94
C ASN A 444 6.72 -0.44 26.88
N VAL A 445 6.09 0.26 25.95
CA VAL A 445 6.76 1.06 24.92
C VAL A 445 6.11 2.44 24.88
N LEU A 446 6.92 3.48 24.96
CA LEU A 446 6.51 4.87 24.75
C LEU A 446 7.26 5.41 23.54
N GLN A 447 6.55 5.91 22.56
CA GLN A 447 7.13 6.56 21.38
C GLN A 447 6.60 7.97 21.28
N ALA A 448 7.50 8.94 21.06
CA ALA A 448 7.14 10.34 20.85
C ALA A 448 7.92 10.89 19.65
N GLY A 449 7.31 11.84 18.95
CA GLY A 449 7.97 12.48 17.81
C GLY A 449 7.43 13.85 17.51
N LEU A 450 8.28 14.66 16.88
CA LEU A 450 8.00 16.02 16.44
C LEU A 450 8.48 16.19 15.00
N ARG A 451 7.76 17.00 14.22
CA ARG A 451 8.09 17.30 12.83
C ARG A 451 7.66 18.72 12.47
N PHE A 452 8.48 19.39 11.68
CA PHE A 452 8.16 20.62 10.98
C PHE A 452 8.26 20.41 9.48
N ASP A 453 7.30 20.93 8.73
CA ASP A 453 7.25 20.88 7.27
C ASP A 453 6.93 22.25 6.69
N ASN A 454 7.49 22.50 5.51
CA ASN A 454 7.14 23.59 4.63
C ASN A 454 6.85 23.04 3.22
N ARG A 455 5.72 23.43 2.64
CA ARG A 455 5.38 23.19 1.22
C ARG A 455 5.20 24.52 0.51
N ASN A 456 5.87 24.68 -0.62
CA ASN A 456 5.68 25.78 -1.53
C ASN A 456 5.08 25.29 -2.85
N VAL A 457 4.02 25.95 -3.33
CA VAL A 457 3.34 25.67 -4.60
C VAL A 457 3.33 26.93 -5.43
N THR A 458 3.93 26.88 -6.60
CA THR A 458 3.94 27.99 -7.57
C THR A 458 3.35 27.54 -8.90
N SER A 459 2.44 28.32 -9.47
CA SER A 459 1.94 28.09 -10.83
C SER A 459 2.11 29.34 -11.68
N ILE A 460 2.20 29.13 -13.00
CA ILE A 460 2.22 30.22 -13.97
C ILE A 460 0.81 30.51 -14.47
N ALA A 461 0.54 31.77 -14.87
CA ALA A 461 -0.72 32.10 -15.50
C ALA A 461 -0.85 31.39 -16.86
N HIS A 462 -2.07 30.96 -17.21
CA HIS A 462 -2.39 30.38 -18.50
C HIS A 462 -3.71 30.96 -19.03
N GLY A 463 -3.82 31.14 -20.33
CA GLY A 463 -5.00 31.76 -20.96
C GLY A 463 -5.00 33.29 -20.93
N THR A 464 -6.11 33.90 -21.27
CA THR A 464 -6.30 35.37 -21.31
C THR A 464 -7.20 35.79 -20.16
N GLU A 465 -6.76 36.79 -19.37
CA GLU A 465 -7.53 37.30 -18.22
C GLU A 465 -8.92 37.81 -18.67
N GLY A 466 -9.96 37.28 -18.02
CA GLY A 466 -11.35 37.58 -18.32
C GLY A 466 -12.01 36.65 -19.34
N GLU A 467 -11.26 35.71 -19.92
CA GLU A 467 -11.79 34.65 -20.76
C GLU A 467 -11.95 33.35 -19.97
N GLU A 468 -12.79 32.46 -20.49
CA GLU A 468 -12.97 31.11 -19.94
C GLU A 468 -11.65 30.33 -20.00
N GLY A 469 -11.41 29.42 -19.03
CA GLY A 469 -10.16 28.68 -18.94
C GLY A 469 -8.94 29.50 -18.52
N TYR A 470 -9.10 30.75 -18.03
CA TYR A 470 -8.01 31.55 -17.50
C TYR A 470 -7.57 31.05 -16.12
N PHE A 471 -6.29 30.77 -15.96
CA PHE A 471 -5.64 30.44 -14.70
C PHE A 471 -4.76 31.58 -14.23
N GLN A 472 -5.04 32.10 -13.06
CA GLN A 472 -4.18 33.10 -12.43
C GLN A 472 -2.90 32.43 -11.89
N ALA A 473 -1.76 33.14 -12.01
CA ALA A 473 -0.53 32.69 -11.35
C ALA A 473 -0.72 32.60 -9.83
N LEU A 474 -0.15 31.54 -9.25
CA LEU A 474 -0.24 31.27 -7.81
C LEU A 474 1.17 31.15 -7.22
N ASP A 475 1.38 31.72 -6.04
CA ASP A 475 2.56 31.51 -5.20
C ASP A 475 2.10 31.38 -3.73
N ARG A 476 2.15 30.17 -3.19
CA ARG A 476 1.65 29.85 -1.85
C ARG A 476 2.64 29.00 -1.09
N SER A 477 2.85 29.37 0.16
CA SER A 477 3.65 28.62 1.13
C SER A 477 2.79 28.18 2.31
N PHE A 478 2.98 26.91 2.72
CA PHE A 478 2.25 26.26 3.80
C PHE A 478 3.22 25.65 4.80
N ASP A 479 3.14 26.13 6.05
CA ASP A 479 3.93 25.60 7.16
C ASP A 479 3.07 24.71 8.05
N SER A 480 3.66 23.67 8.63
CA SER A 480 2.99 22.81 9.60
C SER A 480 3.94 22.29 10.67
N PHE A 481 3.42 22.18 11.88
CA PHE A 481 4.07 21.51 13.00
C PHE A 481 3.22 20.31 13.43
N ASN A 482 3.82 19.14 13.52
CA ASN A 482 3.15 17.89 13.85
C ASN A 482 3.83 17.20 15.02
N ALA A 483 3.03 16.51 15.82
CA ALA A 483 3.48 15.73 16.97
C ALA A 483 2.76 14.38 17.02
N SER A 484 3.42 13.40 17.59
CA SER A 484 2.79 12.12 17.90
C SER A 484 3.25 11.59 19.25
N LEU A 485 2.35 10.91 19.95
CA LEU A 485 2.62 10.19 21.18
C LEU A 485 1.88 8.86 21.17
N GLY A 486 2.64 7.77 21.22
CA GLY A 486 2.12 6.41 21.26
C GLY A 486 2.56 5.68 22.52
N TYR A 487 1.63 4.95 23.15
CA TYR A 487 1.90 4.11 24.29
C TYR A 487 1.36 2.71 24.05
N LYS A 488 2.20 1.69 24.30
CA LYS A 488 1.84 0.27 24.24
C LYS A 488 2.18 -0.39 25.56
N THR A 489 1.26 -1.20 26.06
CA THR A 489 1.47 -2.04 27.27
C THR A 489 0.74 -3.36 27.15
N ASN A 490 1.22 -4.38 27.85
CA ASN A 490 0.47 -5.60 28.07
C ASN A 490 -0.28 -5.45 29.41
N LEU A 491 -1.61 -5.43 29.35
CA LEU A 491 -2.48 -5.41 30.54
C LEU A 491 -2.52 -6.76 31.24
N ALA A 492 -2.34 -7.84 30.47
CA ALA A 492 -2.15 -9.21 30.90
C ALA A 492 -1.27 -9.94 29.88
N ASP A 493 -0.89 -11.19 30.13
CA ASP A 493 0.01 -11.97 29.26
C ASP A 493 -0.47 -12.02 27.81
N ASN A 494 -1.78 -12.10 27.61
CA ASN A 494 -2.41 -12.22 26.27
C ASN A 494 -3.20 -10.97 25.86
N LEU A 495 -3.17 -9.89 26.66
CA LEU A 495 -3.96 -8.68 26.39
C LEU A 495 -3.04 -7.47 26.23
N THR A 496 -2.98 -6.96 25.02
CA THR A 496 -2.20 -5.79 24.65
C THR A 496 -3.13 -4.57 24.48
N MET A 497 -2.71 -3.44 24.99
CA MET A 497 -3.34 -2.13 24.77
C MET A 497 -2.35 -1.20 24.02
N ARG A 498 -2.87 -0.49 23.03
CA ARG A 498 -2.15 0.59 22.34
C ARG A 498 -3.02 1.84 22.35
N LEU A 499 -2.43 2.97 22.73
CA LEU A 499 -3.06 4.28 22.70
C LEU A 499 -2.15 5.22 21.91
N ASN A 500 -2.69 5.85 20.88
CA ASN A 500 -1.96 6.80 20.06
C ASN A 500 -2.73 8.12 19.94
N VAL A 501 -2.00 9.22 20.05
CA VAL A 501 -2.49 10.55 19.73
C VAL A 501 -1.50 11.16 18.75
N ALA A 502 -1.96 11.51 17.55
CA ALA A 502 -1.10 12.06 16.52
C ALA A 502 -1.81 13.20 15.77
N SER A 503 -1.04 14.19 15.38
CA SER A 503 -1.46 15.18 14.40
C SER A 503 -0.89 14.86 13.03
N GLY A 504 -1.66 15.23 12.01
CA GLY A 504 -1.27 15.17 10.61
C GLY A 504 -1.69 16.45 9.91
N PHE A 505 -1.14 16.69 8.75
CA PHE A 505 -1.49 17.84 7.94
C PHE A 505 -1.48 17.48 6.45
N ARG A 506 -2.17 18.31 5.69
CA ARG A 506 -2.16 18.32 4.24
C ARG A 506 -2.24 19.75 3.73
N ALA A 507 -1.29 20.18 2.94
CA ALA A 507 -1.46 21.40 2.17
C ALA A 507 -2.45 21.15 1.03
N PRO A 508 -3.27 22.13 0.62
CA PRO A 508 -4.09 22.01 -0.56
C PRO A 508 -3.23 21.63 -1.79
N ASN A 509 -3.73 20.75 -2.63
CA ASN A 509 -3.05 20.36 -3.86
C ASN A 509 -3.28 21.38 -4.99
N LEU A 510 -2.59 21.18 -6.11
CA LEU A 510 -2.70 22.09 -7.24
C LEU A 510 -4.13 22.19 -7.79
N ALA A 511 -4.83 21.06 -7.96
CA ALA A 511 -6.20 21.04 -8.46
C ALA A 511 -7.16 21.78 -7.51
N GLU A 512 -7.07 21.53 -6.21
CA GLU A 512 -7.88 22.22 -5.21
C GLU A 512 -7.66 23.75 -5.21
N LEU A 513 -6.43 24.18 -5.50
CA LEU A 513 -6.08 25.61 -5.52
C LEU A 513 -6.45 26.30 -6.83
N THR A 514 -6.44 25.58 -7.95
CA THR A 514 -6.38 26.21 -9.28
C THR A 514 -7.32 25.64 -10.32
N SER A 515 -8.04 24.54 -10.09
CA SER A 515 -8.94 23.97 -11.10
C SER A 515 -9.88 25.02 -11.70
N ASN A 516 -10.04 25.01 -13.01
CA ASN A 516 -11.00 25.86 -13.73
C ASN A 516 -11.29 25.22 -15.10
N GLY A 517 -12.06 24.15 -15.13
CA GLY A 517 -12.34 23.42 -16.37
C GLY A 517 -13.18 22.18 -16.12
N VAL A 518 -13.55 21.52 -17.20
CA VAL A 518 -14.25 20.23 -17.16
C VAL A 518 -13.26 19.16 -16.73
N HIS A 519 -13.67 18.30 -15.83
CA HIS A 519 -12.96 17.10 -15.48
C HIS A 519 -13.69 15.93 -16.11
N GLU A 520 -13.20 15.47 -17.23
CA GLU A 520 -13.72 14.30 -17.95
C GLU A 520 -13.79 13.10 -16.99
N GLY A 521 -14.51 12.09 -17.25
CA GLY A 521 -14.69 10.96 -16.33
C GLY A 521 -15.49 11.28 -15.05
N THR A 522 -15.77 12.57 -14.73
CA THR A 522 -16.72 12.98 -13.67
C THR A 522 -17.92 13.74 -14.21
N ASN A 523 -17.85 14.22 -15.45
CA ASN A 523 -18.82 15.12 -16.08
C ASN A 523 -19.16 16.31 -15.17
N ARG A 524 -18.13 16.97 -14.67
CA ARG A 524 -18.22 18.13 -13.75
C ARG A 524 -17.28 19.24 -14.20
N TYR A 525 -17.74 20.47 -14.05
CA TYR A 525 -16.86 21.62 -14.11
C TYR A 525 -16.32 21.90 -12.70
N GLU A 526 -14.99 21.87 -12.51
CA GLU A 526 -14.35 22.06 -11.20
C GLU A 526 -13.75 23.46 -11.06
N ILE A 527 -14.01 24.10 -9.92
CA ILE A 527 -13.45 25.41 -9.58
C ILE A 527 -12.63 25.30 -8.31
N GLY A 528 -11.33 25.56 -8.43
CA GLY A 528 -10.37 25.64 -7.32
C GLY A 528 -10.48 26.96 -6.55
N SER A 529 -9.79 27.02 -5.41
CA SER A 529 -9.72 28.24 -4.62
C SER A 529 -8.30 28.49 -4.09
N GLY A 530 -7.64 29.53 -4.60
CA GLY A 530 -6.32 29.97 -4.11
C GLY A 530 -6.31 30.44 -2.65
N ALA A 531 -7.49 30.60 -2.01
CA ALA A 531 -7.62 31.01 -0.61
C ALA A 531 -7.62 29.85 0.40
N LEU A 532 -7.64 28.60 -0.06
CA LEU A 532 -7.66 27.42 0.81
C LEU A 532 -6.47 27.39 1.77
N LYS A 533 -6.74 26.87 2.96
CA LYS A 533 -5.78 26.74 4.07
C LYS A 533 -5.37 25.29 4.24
N THR A 534 -4.27 25.06 4.92
CA THR A 534 -3.82 23.72 5.32
C THR A 534 -4.90 22.98 6.09
N GLU A 535 -5.21 21.74 5.68
CA GLU A 535 -5.93 20.80 6.53
C GLU A 535 -5.00 20.34 7.65
N GLN A 536 -5.51 20.28 8.86
CA GLN A 536 -4.78 19.77 10.01
C GLN A 536 -5.71 18.95 10.89
N ASN A 537 -5.27 17.75 11.27
CA ASN A 537 -6.04 16.92 12.15
C ASN A 537 -5.31 16.58 13.46
N VAL A 538 -6.11 16.17 14.43
CA VAL A 538 -5.66 15.44 15.61
C VAL A 538 -6.54 14.20 15.74
N GLN A 539 -5.90 13.05 15.74
CA GLN A 539 -6.58 11.78 15.90
C GLN A 539 -6.12 11.06 17.17
N THR A 540 -7.07 10.45 17.85
CA THR A 540 -6.83 9.53 18.96
C THR A 540 -7.28 8.14 18.54
N ASP A 541 -6.42 7.15 18.72
CA ASP A 541 -6.66 5.74 18.44
C ASP A 541 -6.47 4.90 19.71
N LEU A 542 -7.43 4.02 19.99
CA LEU A 542 -7.34 3.00 21.03
C LEU A 542 -7.47 1.62 20.39
N ASN A 543 -6.46 0.78 20.58
CA ASN A 543 -6.49 -0.63 20.20
C ASN A 543 -6.39 -1.52 21.45
N LEU A 544 -7.29 -2.48 21.55
CA LEU A 544 -7.22 -3.58 22.49
C LEU A 544 -7.15 -4.88 21.69
N GLU A 545 -6.16 -5.69 21.98
CA GLU A 545 -5.91 -6.96 21.29
C GLU A 545 -5.66 -8.07 22.31
N TYR A 546 -6.51 -9.09 22.26
CA TYR A 546 -6.33 -10.33 23.02
C TYR A 546 -5.93 -11.44 22.07
N LYS A 547 -4.81 -12.13 22.35
CA LYS A 547 -4.29 -13.19 21.50
C LYS A 547 -3.74 -14.34 22.35
N ASN A 548 -4.22 -15.54 22.09
CA ASN A 548 -3.65 -16.79 22.60
C ASN A 548 -3.50 -17.81 21.46
N SER A 549 -3.19 -19.06 21.73
CA SER A 549 -2.95 -20.09 20.70
C SER A 549 -4.18 -20.44 19.83
N HIS A 550 -5.40 -20.11 20.23
CA HIS A 550 -6.64 -20.51 19.54
C HIS A 550 -7.60 -19.35 19.26
N PHE A 551 -7.31 -18.18 19.78
CA PHE A 551 -8.25 -17.07 19.76
C PHE A 551 -7.49 -15.74 19.63
N GLU A 552 -7.81 -14.97 18.61
CA GLU A 552 -7.39 -13.58 18.47
C GLU A 552 -8.62 -12.69 18.35
N PHE A 553 -8.69 -11.67 19.20
CA PHE A 553 -9.77 -10.70 19.18
C PHE A 553 -9.18 -9.30 19.27
N PHE A 554 -9.66 -8.39 18.45
CA PHE A 554 -9.26 -7.00 18.53
C PHE A 554 -10.45 -6.04 18.45
N VAL A 555 -10.28 -4.90 19.11
CA VAL A 555 -11.17 -3.73 18.99
C VAL A 555 -10.30 -2.51 18.75
N ASN A 556 -10.56 -1.82 17.66
CA ASN A 556 -9.98 -0.52 17.33
C ASN A 556 -11.08 0.55 17.41
N GLY A 557 -10.84 1.62 18.13
CA GLY A 557 -11.69 2.81 18.09
C GLY A 557 -10.87 4.03 17.74
N PHE A 558 -11.42 4.94 16.96
CA PHE A 558 -10.75 6.19 16.60
C PHE A 558 -11.69 7.39 16.64
N TYR A 559 -11.11 8.54 16.95
CA TYR A 559 -11.74 9.84 16.83
C TYR A 559 -10.75 10.81 16.19
N ASN A 560 -11.16 11.40 15.07
CA ASN A 560 -10.35 12.31 14.26
C ASN A 560 -11.07 13.65 14.10
N HIS A 561 -10.47 14.72 14.59
CA HIS A 561 -10.93 16.08 14.39
C HIS A 561 -10.06 16.75 13.32
N VAL A 562 -10.69 17.25 12.26
CA VAL A 562 -10.01 17.87 11.12
C VAL A 562 -10.43 19.32 10.99
N ASN A 563 -9.47 20.23 11.08
CA ASN A 563 -9.67 21.65 10.77
C ASN A 563 -9.48 21.87 9.27
N ASN A 564 -10.32 22.73 8.69
CA ASN A 564 -10.26 23.11 7.27
C ASN A 564 -10.34 21.92 6.31
N TYR A 565 -11.18 20.92 6.57
CA TYR A 565 -11.39 19.78 5.69
C TYR A 565 -11.86 20.24 4.31
N ILE A 566 -11.10 19.91 3.25
CA ILE A 566 -11.38 20.32 1.87
C ILE A 566 -12.27 19.27 1.20
N TYR A 567 -13.35 19.70 0.57
CA TYR A 567 -14.23 18.86 -0.21
C TYR A 567 -14.86 19.64 -1.36
N THR A 568 -15.35 18.95 -2.39
CA THR A 568 -16.11 19.58 -3.46
C THR A 568 -17.59 19.71 -3.08
N SER A 569 -18.21 20.83 -3.45
CA SER A 569 -19.62 21.10 -3.21
C SER A 569 -20.25 21.70 -4.47
N PRO A 570 -21.47 21.26 -4.89
CA PRO A 570 -22.14 21.85 -6.03
C PRO A 570 -22.47 23.33 -5.74
N THR A 571 -22.29 24.19 -6.73
CA THR A 571 -22.62 25.62 -6.66
C THR A 571 -24.07 25.88 -7.10
N GLY A 572 -24.66 24.96 -7.85
CA GLY A 572 -25.95 25.13 -8.50
C GLY A 572 -25.87 25.81 -9.87
N GLU A 573 -24.68 26.15 -10.33
CA GLU A 573 -24.41 26.68 -11.66
C GLU A 573 -24.17 25.55 -12.65
N ILE A 574 -24.35 25.82 -13.95
CA ILE A 574 -24.05 24.90 -15.06
C ILE A 574 -23.14 25.65 -16.03
N ILE A 575 -21.99 25.09 -16.35
CA ILE A 575 -21.05 25.58 -17.37
C ILE A 575 -20.80 24.43 -18.33
N ASP A 576 -20.85 24.68 -19.64
CA ASP A 576 -20.66 23.70 -20.71
C ASP A 576 -21.46 22.41 -20.54
N ASN A 577 -22.73 22.53 -20.17
CA ASN A 577 -23.60 21.41 -19.82
C ASN A 577 -23.18 20.58 -18.60
N ASN A 578 -22.18 20.99 -17.85
CA ASN A 578 -21.68 20.31 -16.66
C ASN A 578 -22.11 21.04 -15.38
N ASP A 579 -22.49 20.29 -14.36
CA ASP A 579 -22.70 20.83 -13.01
C ASP A 579 -21.39 21.35 -12.43
N VAL A 580 -21.43 22.59 -11.90
CA VAL A 580 -20.25 23.25 -11.34
C VAL A 580 -20.06 22.85 -9.87
N PHE A 581 -18.86 22.34 -9.56
CA PHE A 581 -18.42 22.00 -8.22
C PHE A 581 -17.22 22.88 -7.80
N ALA A 582 -17.34 23.54 -6.64
CA ALA A 582 -16.26 24.32 -6.08
C ALA A 582 -15.57 23.60 -4.92
N TYR A 583 -14.25 23.78 -4.80
CA TYR A 583 -13.49 23.32 -3.64
C TYR A 583 -13.72 24.27 -2.45
N VAL A 584 -14.25 23.74 -1.37
CA VAL A 584 -14.61 24.48 -0.14
C VAL A 584 -14.00 23.83 1.10
N GLN A 585 -13.98 24.55 2.21
CA GLN A 585 -13.46 24.07 3.49
C GLN A 585 -14.47 24.19 4.61
N ASP A 586 -14.52 23.19 5.50
CA ASP A 586 -15.23 23.23 6.78
C ASP A 586 -14.47 22.40 7.81
N ASN A 587 -14.73 22.63 9.10
CA ASN A 587 -14.24 21.72 10.12
C ASN A 587 -15.05 20.43 10.11
N ALA A 588 -14.36 19.33 10.29
CA ALA A 588 -14.95 18.00 10.23
C ALA A 588 -14.53 17.12 11.41
N LYS A 589 -15.30 16.10 11.67
CA LYS A 589 -14.98 15.01 12.59
C LYS A 589 -15.32 13.68 11.95
N LEU A 590 -14.38 12.74 12.04
CA LEU A 590 -14.58 11.36 11.63
C LEU A 590 -14.36 10.48 12.86
N TYR A 591 -15.24 9.52 13.07
CA TYR A 591 -15.14 8.58 14.19
C TYR A 591 -15.73 7.24 13.80
N GLY A 592 -15.25 6.21 14.44
CA GLY A 592 -15.68 4.85 14.16
C GLY A 592 -14.75 3.82 14.77
N GLY A 593 -14.75 2.62 14.21
CA GLY A 593 -13.87 1.57 14.67
C GLY A 593 -14.02 0.28 13.89
N GLU A 594 -13.14 -0.64 14.21
CA GLU A 594 -13.12 -2.00 13.70
C GLU A 594 -13.12 -2.98 14.89
N ILE A 595 -13.85 -4.07 14.74
CA ILE A 595 -13.82 -5.21 15.65
C ILE A 595 -13.59 -6.48 14.85
N GLY A 596 -12.71 -7.34 15.30
CA GLY A 596 -12.40 -8.59 14.60
C GLY A 596 -12.15 -9.73 15.57
N LEU A 597 -12.47 -10.91 15.08
CA LEU A 597 -12.29 -12.17 15.78
C LEU A 597 -11.72 -13.20 14.79
N HIS A 598 -10.66 -13.88 15.20
CA HIS A 598 -10.16 -15.07 14.55
C HIS A 598 -10.13 -16.20 15.60
N PHE A 599 -10.78 -17.30 15.29
CA PHE A 599 -10.89 -18.45 16.19
C PHE A 599 -10.65 -19.74 15.42
N HIS A 600 -9.80 -20.62 15.97
CA HIS A 600 -9.70 -22.00 15.54
C HIS A 600 -9.87 -22.94 16.74
N PRO A 601 -10.88 -23.83 16.68
CA PRO A 601 -11.20 -24.70 17.81
C PRO A 601 -10.20 -25.85 17.92
N HIS A 602 -9.58 -26.01 19.11
CA HIS A 602 -8.78 -27.21 19.39
C HIS A 602 -9.66 -28.43 19.64
N PRO A 603 -9.40 -29.62 19.10
CA PRO A 603 -8.22 -30.01 18.31
C PRO A 603 -8.36 -29.85 16.79
N LEU A 604 -9.26 -29.01 16.32
CA LEU A 604 -9.50 -28.80 14.88
C LEU A 604 -8.67 -27.58 14.39
N ASP A 605 -7.35 -27.58 14.63
CA ASP A 605 -6.47 -26.45 14.31
C ASP A 605 -6.41 -26.10 12.82
N TRP A 606 -6.94 -26.99 11.96
CA TRP A 606 -7.12 -26.80 10.52
C TRP A 606 -8.37 -26.01 10.15
N LEU A 607 -9.27 -25.69 11.10
CA LEU A 607 -10.51 -24.99 10.86
C LEU A 607 -10.44 -23.59 11.50
N HIS A 608 -10.66 -22.55 10.68
CA HIS A 608 -10.60 -21.16 11.09
C HIS A 608 -11.94 -20.47 10.88
N PHE A 609 -12.37 -19.70 11.86
CA PHE A 609 -13.51 -18.78 11.78
C PHE A 609 -12.98 -17.35 11.95
N GLU A 610 -13.19 -16.54 10.94
CA GLU A 610 -12.78 -15.15 10.95
C GLU A 610 -14.01 -14.25 10.75
N THR A 611 -14.14 -13.24 11.58
CA THR A 611 -15.21 -12.24 11.42
C THR A 611 -14.66 -10.86 11.72
N SER A 612 -15.05 -9.86 10.93
CA SER A 612 -14.69 -8.47 11.18
C SER A 612 -15.84 -7.55 10.81
N PHE A 613 -16.06 -6.56 11.65
CA PHE A 613 -17.04 -5.49 11.42
C PHE A 613 -16.31 -4.15 11.46
N GLU A 614 -16.69 -3.25 10.55
CA GLU A 614 -16.16 -1.90 10.47
C GLU A 614 -17.26 -0.86 10.32
N THR A 615 -17.01 0.31 10.91
CA THR A 615 -17.90 1.46 10.85
C THR A 615 -17.13 2.77 10.84
N VAL A 616 -17.59 3.73 10.06
CA VAL A 616 -17.08 5.10 10.09
C VAL A 616 -18.22 6.09 9.86
N THR A 617 -18.17 7.20 10.58
CA THR A 617 -19.07 8.34 10.40
C THR A 617 -18.25 9.60 10.23
N GLY A 618 -18.53 10.36 9.18
CA GLY A 618 -17.94 11.66 8.92
C GLY A 618 -18.98 12.77 8.96
N LYS A 619 -18.72 13.84 9.72
CA LYS A 619 -19.65 14.98 9.84
C LYS A 619 -18.90 16.31 9.77
N LYS A 620 -19.52 17.30 9.13
CA LYS A 620 -19.13 18.72 9.18
C LYS A 620 -19.46 19.32 10.55
N GLN A 621 -18.97 20.53 10.79
CA GLN A 621 -19.20 21.22 12.07
C GLN A 621 -20.68 21.49 12.34
N ASN A 622 -21.47 21.79 11.32
CA ASN A 622 -22.92 22.00 11.41
C ASN A 622 -23.73 20.73 11.65
N GLY A 623 -23.10 19.55 11.59
CA GLY A 623 -23.73 18.25 11.81
C GLY A 623 -24.10 17.49 10.53
N ASP A 624 -24.02 18.11 9.36
CA ASP A 624 -24.22 17.45 8.06
C ASP A 624 -23.16 16.38 7.83
N TYR A 625 -23.53 15.34 7.08
CA TYR A 625 -22.59 14.27 6.73
C TYR A 625 -21.59 14.72 5.66
N LEU A 626 -20.37 14.20 5.74
CA LEU A 626 -19.34 14.36 4.72
C LEU A 626 -19.66 13.47 3.51
N PRO A 627 -19.26 13.87 2.30
CA PRO A 627 -19.37 13.03 1.12
C PRO A 627 -18.37 11.88 1.14
N LEU A 628 -18.65 10.84 0.35
CA LEU A 628 -17.80 9.68 0.10
C LEU A 628 -17.39 8.90 1.37
N ILE A 629 -18.27 8.84 2.35
CA ILE A 629 -18.08 8.00 3.55
C ILE A 629 -18.57 6.57 3.25
N PRO A 630 -17.71 5.54 3.41
CA PRO A 630 -18.10 4.16 3.13
C PRO A 630 -19.23 3.67 4.02
N ALA A 631 -20.02 2.73 3.49
CA ALA A 631 -21.02 2.01 4.27
C ALA A 631 -20.34 1.08 5.29
N ASN A 632 -21.02 0.78 6.39
CA ASN A 632 -20.58 -0.22 7.34
C ASN A 632 -20.47 -1.58 6.64
N ASN A 633 -19.46 -2.37 7.01
CA ASN A 633 -19.25 -3.68 6.42
C ASN A 633 -19.02 -4.75 7.48
N TRP A 634 -19.51 -5.97 7.21
CA TRP A 634 -19.33 -7.14 8.03
C TRP A 634 -18.86 -8.32 7.18
N ASN A 635 -17.63 -8.74 7.41
CA ASN A 635 -17.00 -9.86 6.73
C ASN A 635 -16.95 -11.09 7.63
N ASN A 636 -17.33 -12.25 7.08
CA ASN A 636 -17.30 -13.54 7.77
C ASN A 636 -16.64 -14.56 6.86
N THR A 637 -15.62 -15.26 7.36
CA THR A 637 -14.88 -16.28 6.61
C THR A 637 -14.77 -17.54 7.42
N ILE A 638 -15.05 -18.66 6.78
CA ILE A 638 -14.67 -20.00 7.25
C ILE A 638 -13.56 -20.47 6.33
N ARG A 639 -12.42 -20.85 6.91
CA ARG A 639 -11.27 -21.37 6.17
C ARG A 639 -10.87 -22.72 6.74
N THR A 640 -10.53 -23.65 5.85
CA THR A 640 -9.99 -24.96 6.22
C THR A 640 -8.64 -25.16 5.59
N GLU A 641 -7.73 -25.80 6.29
CA GLU A 641 -6.39 -26.15 5.82
C GLU A 641 -6.21 -27.65 5.83
N PHE A 642 -5.58 -28.22 4.78
CA PHE A 642 -5.43 -29.66 4.67
C PHE A 642 -4.28 -30.06 3.73
N ASN A 643 -3.80 -31.28 3.93
CA ASN A 643 -2.86 -31.93 3.02
C ASN A 643 -3.47 -33.24 2.51
N ILE A 644 -3.30 -33.55 1.21
CA ILE A 644 -3.77 -34.82 0.64
C ILE A 644 -2.55 -35.64 0.25
N LYS A 645 -2.20 -36.61 1.09
CA LYS A 645 -1.05 -37.50 0.87
C LYS A 645 0.21 -36.69 0.55
N ASN A 646 1.00 -37.17 -0.44
CA ASN A 646 2.28 -36.58 -0.82
C ASN A 646 2.21 -35.72 -2.10
N TRP A 647 1.00 -35.46 -2.63
CA TRP A 647 0.86 -34.78 -3.93
C TRP A 647 0.17 -33.43 -3.85
N PHE A 648 -0.58 -33.14 -2.76
CA PHE A 648 -1.25 -31.85 -2.56
C PHE A 648 -0.99 -31.35 -1.15
N HIS A 649 -0.30 -30.23 -1.04
CA HIS A 649 0.13 -29.62 0.22
C HIS A 649 -0.41 -28.19 0.34
N ASP A 650 -0.41 -27.68 1.56
CA ASP A 650 -0.88 -26.32 1.87
C ASP A 650 -2.26 -26.05 1.26
N GLY A 651 -3.09 -27.11 1.21
CA GLY A 651 -4.44 -27.02 0.68
C GLY A 651 -5.32 -26.15 1.57
N PHE A 652 -6.13 -25.31 0.96
CA PHE A 652 -7.12 -24.52 1.65
C PHE A 652 -8.47 -24.54 0.93
N ALA A 653 -9.54 -24.37 1.68
CA ALA A 653 -10.85 -24.02 1.16
C ALA A 653 -11.44 -22.90 2.02
N THR A 654 -12.02 -21.90 1.37
CA THR A 654 -12.61 -20.73 2.04
C THR A 654 -14.05 -20.51 1.60
N LEU A 655 -14.90 -20.16 2.56
CA LEU A 655 -16.23 -19.60 2.33
C LEU A 655 -16.26 -18.23 2.98
N ASN A 656 -16.45 -17.18 2.19
CA ASN A 656 -16.56 -15.81 2.68
C ASN A 656 -17.94 -15.24 2.37
N VAL A 657 -18.54 -14.57 3.36
CA VAL A 657 -19.76 -13.79 3.23
C VAL A 657 -19.46 -12.36 3.65
N SER A 658 -19.45 -11.45 2.67
CA SER A 658 -19.27 -10.01 2.89
C SER A 658 -20.63 -9.31 2.81
N SER A 659 -21.02 -8.63 3.89
CA SER A 659 -22.30 -7.92 4.00
C SER A 659 -22.06 -6.42 4.19
N THR A 660 -22.38 -5.64 3.17
CA THR A 660 -22.39 -4.18 3.22
C THR A 660 -23.77 -3.70 3.62
N PHE A 661 -23.86 -2.85 4.64
CA PHE A 661 -25.13 -2.31 5.13
C PHE A 661 -25.62 -1.13 4.27
N ASN A 662 -26.83 -0.68 4.49
CA ASN A 662 -27.29 0.55 3.89
C ASN A 662 -26.37 1.72 4.27
N GLN A 663 -26.14 2.63 3.32
CA GLN A 663 -25.55 3.93 3.61
C GLN A 663 -26.60 5.01 3.46
N ASP A 664 -27.19 5.38 4.59
CA ASP A 664 -28.21 6.42 4.67
C ASP A 664 -27.65 7.75 5.21
N ASN A 665 -26.40 7.73 5.73
CA ASN A 665 -25.69 8.88 6.28
C ASN A 665 -24.88 9.58 5.17
N VAL A 666 -25.58 10.24 4.26
CA VAL A 666 -25.01 10.83 3.04
C VAL A 666 -24.98 12.36 3.10
N SER A 667 -24.11 12.99 2.34
CA SER A 667 -24.11 14.45 2.17
C SER A 667 -25.37 14.91 1.42
N GLY A 668 -25.66 16.22 1.48
CA GLY A 668 -26.87 16.77 0.89
C GLY A 668 -26.99 16.63 -0.64
N PHE A 669 -25.90 16.29 -1.32
CA PHE A 669 -25.87 16.09 -2.78
C PHE A 669 -25.58 14.63 -3.18
N GLU A 670 -25.52 13.71 -2.22
CA GLU A 670 -25.38 12.28 -2.48
C GLU A 670 -26.72 11.56 -2.28
N THR A 671 -26.89 10.45 -2.97
CA THR A 671 -28.01 9.54 -2.76
C THR A 671 -27.63 8.41 -1.79
N ALA A 672 -28.58 7.95 -0.98
CA ALA A 672 -28.42 6.77 -0.14
C ALA A 672 -28.15 5.51 -0.98
N SER A 673 -27.52 4.52 -0.38
CA SER A 673 -27.23 3.24 -1.03
C SER A 673 -27.82 2.07 -0.26
N LYS A 674 -28.41 1.12 -0.98
CA LYS A 674 -28.93 -0.12 -0.39
C LYS A 674 -27.79 -1.08 -0.03
N GLY A 675 -27.97 -1.76 1.09
CA GLY A 675 -27.07 -2.85 1.49
C GLY A 675 -27.17 -4.08 0.59
N TYR A 676 -26.11 -4.87 0.59
CA TYR A 676 -26.02 -6.12 -0.16
C TYR A 676 -25.10 -7.10 0.55
N SER A 677 -25.24 -8.39 0.21
CA SER A 677 -24.33 -9.43 0.66
C SER A 677 -23.81 -10.22 -0.53
N LEU A 678 -22.50 -10.49 -0.52
CA LEU A 678 -21.80 -11.27 -1.53
C LEU A 678 -21.26 -12.55 -0.89
N VAL A 679 -21.35 -13.64 -1.62
CA VAL A 679 -20.81 -14.95 -1.21
C VAL A 679 -19.68 -15.31 -2.14
N ASN A 680 -18.51 -15.62 -1.54
CA ASN A 680 -17.29 -15.96 -2.24
C ASN A 680 -16.78 -17.32 -1.76
N LEU A 681 -16.22 -18.12 -2.68
CA LEU A 681 -15.57 -19.40 -2.38
C LEU A 681 -14.15 -19.39 -2.94
N GLY A 682 -13.22 -19.96 -2.19
CA GLY A 682 -11.85 -20.18 -2.65
C GLY A 682 -11.42 -21.62 -2.38
N PHE A 683 -10.62 -22.16 -3.27
CA PHE A 683 -9.96 -23.46 -3.12
C PHE A 683 -8.58 -23.39 -3.77
N GLY A 684 -7.57 -23.93 -3.11
CA GLY A 684 -6.22 -23.97 -3.69
C GLY A 684 -5.24 -24.75 -2.84
N GLY A 685 -4.00 -24.77 -3.32
CA GLY A 685 -2.88 -25.44 -2.65
C GLY A 685 -1.74 -25.73 -3.61
N THR A 686 -0.70 -26.37 -3.12
CA THR A 686 0.50 -26.75 -3.87
C THR A 686 0.41 -28.19 -4.34
N VAL A 687 0.38 -28.38 -5.67
CA VAL A 687 0.44 -29.70 -6.32
C VAL A 687 1.90 -30.10 -6.54
N LYS A 688 2.30 -31.27 -6.05
CA LYS A 688 3.61 -31.87 -6.31
C LYS A 688 3.51 -33.00 -7.35
N PHE A 689 4.28 -32.85 -8.42
CA PHE A 689 4.40 -33.88 -9.47
C PHE A 689 5.88 -34.21 -9.68
N GLY A 690 6.33 -35.31 -9.10
CA GLY A 690 7.75 -35.66 -9.06
C GLY A 690 8.58 -34.62 -8.29
N LYS A 691 9.51 -33.97 -9.00
CA LYS A 691 10.36 -32.91 -8.42
C LYS A 691 9.78 -31.50 -8.62
N THR A 692 8.69 -31.38 -9.38
CA THR A 692 8.07 -30.10 -9.69
C THR A 692 6.90 -29.82 -8.75
N ALA A 693 6.81 -28.61 -8.26
CA ALA A 693 5.68 -28.13 -7.48
C ALA A 693 5.10 -26.86 -8.13
N PHE A 694 3.78 -26.72 -8.09
CA PHE A 694 3.10 -25.52 -8.56
C PHE A 694 1.84 -25.28 -7.74
N ASP A 695 1.58 -24.01 -7.47
CA ASP A 695 0.39 -23.60 -6.74
C ASP A 695 -0.78 -23.49 -7.73
N VAL A 696 -1.94 -23.98 -7.31
CA VAL A 696 -3.21 -23.83 -8.03
C VAL A 696 -4.24 -23.17 -7.13
N ASN A 697 -5.07 -22.33 -7.72
CA ASN A 697 -6.20 -21.74 -6.99
C ASN A 697 -7.41 -21.54 -7.92
N ILE A 698 -8.60 -21.74 -7.36
CA ILE A 698 -9.88 -21.47 -7.98
C ILE A 698 -10.67 -20.62 -7.01
N ASN A 699 -11.09 -19.45 -7.45
CA ASN A 699 -11.90 -18.54 -6.64
C ASN A 699 -13.18 -18.17 -7.38
N GLY A 700 -14.29 -18.16 -6.69
CA GLY A 700 -15.57 -17.66 -7.19
C GLY A 700 -16.02 -16.48 -6.35
N ASN A 701 -16.08 -15.30 -6.97
CA ASN A 701 -16.53 -14.06 -6.35
C ASN A 701 -17.96 -13.75 -6.79
N ASN A 702 -18.78 -13.21 -5.88
CA ASN A 702 -20.19 -12.95 -6.12
C ASN A 702 -20.92 -14.16 -6.76
N LEU A 703 -20.82 -15.32 -6.13
CA LEU A 703 -21.27 -16.60 -6.70
C LEU A 703 -22.75 -16.62 -7.11
N PHE A 704 -23.58 -15.87 -6.40
CA PHE A 704 -25.02 -15.79 -6.69
C PHE A 704 -25.36 -14.73 -7.75
N ASP A 705 -24.34 -14.15 -8.38
CA ASP A 705 -24.49 -13.12 -9.43
C ASP A 705 -25.34 -11.93 -8.99
N LYS A 706 -25.21 -11.54 -7.71
CA LYS A 706 -25.97 -10.47 -7.09
C LYS A 706 -25.73 -9.14 -7.82
N LYS A 707 -26.79 -8.50 -8.27
CA LYS A 707 -26.76 -7.13 -8.79
C LYS A 707 -26.68 -6.16 -7.61
N TYR A 708 -25.68 -5.30 -7.58
CA TYR A 708 -25.48 -4.30 -6.52
C TYR A 708 -24.73 -3.08 -7.05
N ILE A 709 -24.89 -1.96 -6.36
CA ILE A 709 -24.12 -0.73 -6.60
C ILE A 709 -23.43 -0.35 -5.29
N ALA A 710 -22.11 -0.34 -5.27
CA ALA A 710 -21.35 0.08 -4.11
C ALA A 710 -21.50 1.59 -3.88
N HIS A 711 -21.57 2.03 -2.61
CA HIS A 711 -21.76 3.44 -2.28
C HIS A 711 -20.68 4.34 -2.86
N LEU A 712 -19.43 3.87 -2.85
CA LEU A 712 -18.25 4.60 -3.36
C LEU A 712 -17.98 4.34 -4.86
N SER A 713 -18.89 3.69 -5.59
CA SER A 713 -18.79 3.60 -7.05
C SER A 713 -19.10 4.95 -7.68
N ARG A 714 -18.21 5.44 -8.53
CA ARG A 714 -18.43 6.67 -9.32
C ARG A 714 -19.56 6.49 -10.34
N LEU A 715 -19.79 5.25 -10.78
CA LEU A 715 -20.85 4.88 -11.71
C LEU A 715 -22.24 4.77 -11.02
N LYS A 716 -22.32 5.09 -9.74
CA LYS A 716 -23.57 5.04 -8.97
C LYS A 716 -24.60 6.08 -9.43
N THR A 717 -24.17 7.27 -9.80
CA THR A 717 -25.04 8.35 -10.31
C THR A 717 -25.77 7.91 -11.56
N ASP A 718 -25.13 7.10 -12.40
CA ASP A 718 -25.65 6.59 -13.66
C ASP A 718 -26.42 5.27 -13.47
N GLY A 719 -26.55 4.81 -12.22
CA GLY A 719 -27.24 3.58 -11.88
C GLY A 719 -26.56 2.29 -12.36
N ILE A 720 -25.26 2.37 -12.70
CA ILE A 720 -24.49 1.25 -13.26
C ILE A 720 -24.03 0.32 -12.14
N PRO A 721 -24.41 -0.99 -12.18
CA PRO A 721 -24.04 -1.95 -11.16
C PRO A 721 -22.56 -2.35 -11.24
N ASN A 722 -22.02 -2.77 -10.10
CA ASN A 722 -20.69 -3.36 -10.00
C ASN A 722 -20.63 -4.75 -10.65
N ILE A 723 -19.39 -5.27 -10.78
CA ILE A 723 -19.09 -6.57 -11.38
C ILE A 723 -19.92 -7.69 -10.75
N GLY A 724 -20.49 -8.55 -11.61
CA GLY A 724 -21.24 -9.75 -11.25
C GLY A 724 -20.31 -10.92 -10.89
N ARG A 725 -20.84 -12.15 -11.00
CA ARG A 725 -20.09 -13.36 -10.72
C ARG A 725 -18.82 -13.44 -11.55
N ASN A 726 -17.70 -13.74 -10.86
CA ASN A 726 -16.41 -13.95 -11.49
C ASN A 726 -15.76 -15.23 -10.92
N ILE A 727 -15.38 -16.16 -11.79
CA ILE A 727 -14.58 -17.32 -11.42
C ILE A 727 -13.15 -17.07 -11.90
N VAL A 728 -12.19 -17.16 -10.99
CA VAL A 728 -10.77 -16.93 -11.25
C VAL A 728 -10.01 -18.23 -11.10
N LEU A 729 -9.27 -18.58 -12.14
CA LEU A 729 -8.38 -19.75 -12.18
C LEU A 729 -6.94 -19.25 -12.15
N GLY A 730 -6.14 -19.73 -11.20
CA GLY A 730 -4.76 -19.32 -11.05
C GLY A 730 -3.81 -20.52 -11.00
N VAL A 731 -2.64 -20.35 -11.63
CA VAL A 731 -1.50 -21.27 -11.55
C VAL A 731 -0.24 -20.47 -11.32
N ASN A 732 0.59 -20.91 -10.39
CA ASN A 732 1.87 -20.29 -10.08
C ASN A 732 2.97 -21.34 -10.01
N PHE A 733 4.01 -21.15 -10.80
CA PHE A 733 5.18 -22.01 -10.89
C PHE A 733 6.37 -21.34 -10.24
N ASN A 734 7.04 -22.05 -9.32
CA ASN A 734 8.29 -21.62 -8.71
C ASN A 734 9.38 -22.65 -9.00
N LEU A 735 10.48 -22.22 -9.63
CA LEU A 735 11.66 -23.01 -10.00
C LEU A 735 12.88 -22.53 -9.22
#